data_e6dead810942ab33bcd446200f1c263a
#
_entry.id   e6dead810942ab33bcd446200f1c263a
#
_cell.length_a   1.000
_cell.length_b   1.000
_cell.length_c   1.000
_cell.angle_alpha   90.00
_cell.angle_beta   90.00
_cell.angle_gamma   90.00
#
_symmetry.space_group_name_H-M   'P 1'
#
loop_
_entity.id
_entity.type
_entity.pdbx_description
1 polymer ?
#
loop_
_entity_poly.entity_id
_entity_poly.type
_entity_poly.pdbx_seq_one_letter_code
_entity_poly.pdbx_strand_id
1 'polypeptide(L)'
;MAEELRQQVPLMKEMLTAMGVTIVEKEGYEADDLLGTIAKQSEAQGLEVSIVSGDRDLLQLASDHIKIRIPKTKRTGTEIEDYLAKDVVEKYQVTPLQFIDVKALMGDSADNIPGVPGIGEKTATALIVSYGSIENAHDHLEEIKPNRAKQNLSEHYDMAQMSKELATIEIHAPIEYSLEDAKLGNLFTEEAYLMCKRLEFKNMLSRFDIDAPKNLAEEHFTFVTDKKQISDIFKKAKKAGHIGCCLLPGEGIITEQLSLFEQPKEQQVIEGMSIAFSEEDICYLSAGTEVSAEELLEEIRELSGGQTKVSVMDLKETLKTLPLPENDRYFDASVAAYLLNPLKNDYPYEDLAKDYAGLMIPSKTDLLGKESPVKAKQAKPEAFLKYICYMAYIPWKTRDRLLEELNNTGMQTLYDTIELPLVYTLSDMEKEGVHVDAEELKRYGEELAAQIAVLEKEIYEGAGETFNINSPKQLGHILFEKLEMPYGKKTKTGYSTAADVLEKLAVEYPLVSKILEYRQLAKLKSTYADGLANFIEEDGRIHTTFQQTVTATGRLSSTDPNLQNIPIRMELGRMIRKVFLPKDGYIFVDADYSQIELRILAHMSGDEMLIQAYREAQDIHRMTASQVFHTPFEEVTDLQRRNAKAVNFGIVYGISSFGLSQDLSISKKEAQEYIERYFESYPKIKEFLDGCVEKAKKDGYSVTMFGRRRPLPEISSSNFMQRSFGERIAMNAPIQGTAADIIKIAMNRVHRRLIDEGLKSRLLLQVHDELLIEAAPDEVDEVKKILDEEMKGAADLSVELEIDTHTGKNWYEAK
;
A
#
# COMPACT_ATOMS: atom_id res chain seq x y z
N MET A 1 -23.67 -0.78 15.46
CA MET A 1 -22.20 -0.59 15.55
C MET A 1 -21.56 -1.51 14.53
N ALA A 2 -20.57 -1.04 13.76
CA ALA A 2 -19.83 -1.89 12.82
C ALA A 2 -19.09 -3.00 13.57
N GLU A 3 -18.93 -4.17 12.97
CA GLU A 3 -18.33 -5.34 13.64
C GLU A 3 -16.90 -5.05 14.10
N GLU A 4 -16.13 -4.32 13.27
CA GLU A 4 -14.76 -3.90 13.60
C GLU A 4 -14.69 -3.01 14.85
N LEU A 5 -15.71 -2.17 15.10
CA LEU A 5 -15.79 -1.36 16.31
C LEU A 5 -16.17 -2.22 17.53
N ARG A 6 -17.02 -3.22 17.36
CA ARG A 6 -17.37 -4.16 18.46
C ARG A 6 -16.14 -4.89 18.97
N GLN A 7 -15.23 -5.29 18.08
CA GLN A 7 -14.00 -5.98 18.45
C GLN A 7 -13.00 -5.06 19.19
N GLN A 8 -13.08 -3.75 18.98
CA GLN A 8 -12.19 -2.79 19.64
C GLN A 8 -12.66 -2.41 21.06
N VAL A 9 -13.93 -2.55 21.38
CA VAL A 9 -14.46 -2.18 22.71
C VAL A 9 -13.79 -2.96 23.85
N PRO A 10 -13.63 -4.31 23.79
CA PRO A 10 -12.90 -5.05 24.81
C PRO A 10 -11.45 -4.59 24.96
N LEU A 11 -10.75 -4.37 23.85
CA LEU A 11 -9.36 -3.90 23.83
C LEU A 11 -9.22 -2.50 24.47
N MET A 12 -10.17 -1.61 24.22
CA MET A 12 -10.21 -0.29 24.83
C MET A 12 -10.40 -0.41 26.36
N LYS A 13 -11.28 -1.29 26.83
CA LYS A 13 -11.47 -1.55 28.26
C LYS A 13 -10.22 -2.13 28.90
N GLU A 14 -9.59 -3.13 28.28
CA GLU A 14 -8.31 -3.67 28.73
C GLU A 14 -7.24 -2.57 28.85
N MET A 15 -7.14 -1.68 27.86
CA MET A 15 -6.20 -0.57 27.88
C MET A 15 -6.46 0.41 29.01
N LEU A 16 -7.72 0.82 29.21
CA LEU A 16 -8.10 1.71 30.29
C LEU A 16 -7.86 1.08 31.66
N THR A 17 -8.14 -0.21 31.81
CA THR A 17 -7.84 -0.96 33.03
C THR A 17 -6.34 -1.02 33.30
N ALA A 18 -5.54 -1.32 32.27
CA ALA A 18 -4.07 -1.29 32.37
C ALA A 18 -3.53 0.09 32.75
N MET A 19 -4.20 1.16 32.35
CA MET A 19 -3.90 2.53 32.74
C MET A 19 -4.40 2.90 34.14
N GLY A 20 -5.06 2.00 34.85
CA GLY A 20 -5.64 2.27 36.18
C GLY A 20 -6.87 3.18 36.15
N VAL A 21 -7.59 3.24 35.03
CA VAL A 21 -8.83 3.99 34.89
C VAL A 21 -10.00 3.10 35.34
N THR A 22 -10.81 3.59 36.27
CA THR A 22 -11.98 2.85 36.75
C THR A 22 -13.08 2.83 35.69
N ILE A 23 -13.58 1.63 35.39
CA ILE A 23 -14.68 1.40 34.46
C ILE A 23 -15.95 1.02 35.30
N VAL A 24 -17.05 1.71 35.06
CA VAL A 24 -18.32 1.43 35.70
C VAL A 24 -19.32 0.93 34.66
N GLU A 25 -19.93 -0.22 34.93
CA GLU A 25 -20.93 -0.85 34.06
C GLU A 25 -22.10 -1.36 34.91
N LYS A 26 -23.28 -1.24 34.37
CA LYS A 26 -24.49 -1.78 34.99
C LYS A 26 -25.47 -2.27 33.94
N GLU A 27 -25.79 -3.56 34.00
CA GLU A 27 -26.76 -4.15 33.09
C GLU A 27 -28.15 -3.53 33.28
N GLY A 28 -28.83 -3.19 32.19
CA GLY A 28 -30.16 -2.59 32.17
C GLY A 28 -30.19 -1.06 32.32
N TYR A 29 -29.02 -0.40 32.37
CA TYR A 29 -28.88 1.06 32.41
C TYR A 29 -27.98 1.55 31.26
N GLU A 30 -28.29 2.75 30.77
CA GLU A 30 -27.46 3.39 29.75
C GLU A 30 -26.23 4.08 30.37
N ALA A 31 -25.24 4.37 29.58
CA ALA A 31 -24.01 5.04 30.05
C ALA A 31 -24.31 6.42 30.65
N ASP A 32 -25.30 7.12 30.11
CA ASP A 32 -25.73 8.45 30.55
C ASP A 32 -26.38 8.43 31.91
N ASP A 33 -27.14 7.35 32.25
CA ASP A 33 -27.68 7.12 33.58
C ASP A 33 -26.60 6.95 34.64
N LEU A 34 -25.55 6.21 34.28
CA LEU A 34 -24.40 6.02 35.17
C LEU A 34 -23.61 7.31 35.35
N LEU A 35 -23.39 8.07 34.26
CA LEU A 35 -22.73 9.37 34.29
C LEU A 35 -23.54 10.37 35.12
N GLY A 36 -24.86 10.40 34.93
CA GLY A 36 -25.79 11.26 35.69
C GLY A 36 -25.77 10.93 37.17
N THR A 37 -25.85 9.64 37.53
CA THR A 37 -25.82 9.16 38.92
C THR A 37 -24.50 9.54 39.61
N ILE A 38 -23.36 9.26 38.98
CA ILE A 38 -22.03 9.57 39.51
C ILE A 38 -21.86 11.09 39.65
N ALA A 39 -22.25 11.85 38.63
CA ALA A 39 -22.11 13.30 38.64
C ALA A 39 -22.92 13.95 39.78
N LYS A 40 -24.18 13.54 39.98
CA LYS A 40 -25.02 14.06 41.05
C LYS A 40 -24.58 13.63 42.45
N GLN A 41 -24.09 12.40 42.60
CA GLN A 41 -23.48 11.96 43.85
C GLN A 41 -22.20 12.74 44.18
N SER A 42 -21.36 13.01 43.18
CA SER A 42 -20.11 13.77 43.35
C SER A 42 -20.38 15.27 43.65
N GLU A 43 -21.34 15.87 42.96
CA GLU A 43 -21.83 17.24 43.23
C GLU A 43 -22.34 17.39 44.69
N ALA A 44 -23.15 16.41 45.16
CA ALA A 44 -23.64 16.41 46.52
C ALA A 44 -22.54 16.30 47.59
N GLN A 45 -21.37 15.79 47.24
CA GLN A 45 -20.16 15.76 48.09
C GLN A 45 -19.32 17.04 47.95
N GLY A 46 -19.77 18.03 47.19
CA GLY A 46 -19.05 19.30 47.00
C GLY A 46 -17.90 19.26 45.99
N LEU A 47 -17.91 18.28 45.07
CA LEU A 47 -16.90 18.14 44.05
C LEU A 47 -17.29 18.89 42.77
N GLU A 48 -16.24 19.41 42.05
CA GLU A 48 -16.38 19.90 40.71
C GLU A 48 -16.33 18.72 39.72
N VAL A 49 -17.35 18.58 38.90
CA VAL A 49 -17.50 17.47 37.97
C VAL A 49 -17.33 17.92 36.54
N SER A 50 -16.58 17.16 35.76
CA SER A 50 -16.48 17.34 34.28
C SER A 50 -16.91 16.06 33.57
N ILE A 51 -18.04 16.12 32.85
CA ILE A 51 -18.51 15.05 31.99
C ILE A 51 -18.02 15.32 30.56
N VAL A 52 -17.25 14.41 30.00
CA VAL A 52 -16.77 14.50 28.62
C VAL A 52 -17.53 13.52 27.75
N SER A 53 -18.35 14.02 26.85
CA SER A 53 -19.17 13.20 25.96
C SER A 53 -19.49 13.96 24.66
N GLY A 54 -19.73 13.21 23.58
CA GLY A 54 -20.30 13.76 22.33
C GLY A 54 -21.80 13.99 22.41
N ASP A 55 -22.45 13.40 23.41
CA ASP A 55 -23.90 13.46 23.58
C ASP A 55 -24.38 14.75 24.22
N ARG A 56 -25.34 15.38 23.58
CA ARG A 56 -25.96 16.63 24.09
C ARG A 56 -27.04 16.42 25.11
N ASP A 57 -27.55 15.24 25.28
CA ASP A 57 -28.56 14.94 26.24
C ASP A 57 -28.04 15.11 27.65
N LEU A 58 -26.76 14.94 27.86
CA LEU A 58 -26.06 15.24 29.11
C LEU A 58 -26.09 16.73 29.52
N LEU A 59 -26.50 17.66 28.62
CA LEU A 59 -26.68 19.08 28.98
C LEU A 59 -27.75 19.28 30.06
N GLN A 60 -28.68 18.34 30.20
CA GLN A 60 -29.66 18.34 31.27
C GLN A 60 -29.06 18.22 32.68
N LEU A 61 -27.83 17.68 32.76
CA LEU A 61 -27.10 17.50 34.03
C LEU A 61 -26.29 18.72 34.43
N ALA A 62 -26.08 19.67 33.50
CA ALA A 62 -25.25 20.84 33.76
C ALA A 62 -25.74 21.66 34.96
N SER A 63 -24.77 22.05 35.83
CA SER A 63 -25.06 22.87 37.02
C SER A 63 -23.94 23.90 37.21
N ASP A 64 -23.85 24.55 38.33
CA ASP A 64 -22.72 25.41 38.69
C ASP A 64 -21.44 24.60 38.96
N HIS A 65 -21.58 23.30 39.31
CA HIS A 65 -20.51 22.39 39.68
C HIS A 65 -20.34 21.22 38.68
N ILE A 66 -21.30 20.98 37.81
CA ILE A 66 -21.23 19.95 36.78
C ILE A 66 -21.05 20.64 35.43
N LYS A 67 -19.88 20.44 34.83
CA LYS A 67 -19.51 20.94 33.51
C LYS A 67 -19.61 19.84 32.45
N ILE A 68 -20.39 20.10 31.39
CA ILE A 68 -20.45 19.20 30.22
C ILE A 68 -19.45 19.67 29.19
N ARG A 69 -18.56 18.79 28.76
CA ARG A 69 -17.49 19.05 27.81
C ARG A 69 -17.73 18.25 26.53
N ILE A 70 -18.09 18.93 25.44
CA ILE A 70 -18.44 18.31 24.15
C ILE A 70 -17.28 18.45 23.18
N PRO A 71 -16.55 17.34 22.85
CA PRO A 71 -15.51 17.36 21.83
C PRO A 71 -16.11 17.50 20.43
N LYS A 72 -15.61 18.44 19.64
CA LYS A 72 -15.96 18.62 18.23
C LYS A 72 -14.74 18.46 17.35
N THR A 73 -14.73 17.42 16.53
CA THR A 73 -13.65 17.20 15.55
C THR A 73 -13.82 18.13 14.36
N LYS A 74 -12.87 19.04 14.16
CA LYS A 74 -12.74 19.91 13.00
C LYS A 74 -11.55 19.45 12.13
N ARG A 75 -11.48 19.95 10.89
CA ARG A 75 -10.36 19.66 9.98
C ARG A 75 -8.99 20.10 10.54
N THR A 76 -8.97 21.02 11.49
CA THR A 76 -7.78 21.59 12.15
C THR A 76 -7.45 20.95 13.49
N GLY A 77 -8.24 19.97 13.98
CA GLY A 77 -8.08 19.33 15.29
C GLY A 77 -9.40 19.22 16.05
N THR A 78 -9.35 18.78 17.32
CA THR A 78 -10.49 18.68 18.20
C THR A 78 -10.60 19.92 19.07
N GLU A 79 -11.73 20.64 18.99
CA GLU A 79 -12.11 21.71 19.92
C GLU A 79 -13.06 21.15 20.96
N ILE A 80 -13.01 21.65 22.20
CA ILE A 80 -13.93 21.28 23.28
C ILE A 80 -14.82 22.46 23.60
N GLU A 81 -16.13 22.24 23.51
CA GLU A 81 -17.13 23.20 23.98
C GLU A 81 -17.51 22.84 25.42
N ASP A 82 -17.37 23.78 26.35
CA ASP A 82 -17.68 23.63 27.77
C ASP A 82 -19.02 24.30 28.08
N TYR A 83 -19.91 23.61 28.85
CA TYR A 83 -21.20 24.08 29.25
C TYR A 83 -21.44 23.89 30.77
N LEU A 84 -21.57 24.96 31.49
CA LEU A 84 -22.23 25.01 32.81
C LEU A 84 -23.68 25.39 32.63
N ALA A 85 -24.48 25.39 33.70
CA ALA A 85 -25.90 25.75 33.60
C ALA A 85 -26.16 27.08 32.91
N LYS A 86 -25.36 28.12 33.22
CA LYS A 86 -25.44 29.45 32.58
C LYS A 86 -25.19 29.40 31.06
N ASP A 87 -24.27 28.56 30.62
CA ASP A 87 -23.88 28.45 29.20
C ASP A 87 -24.99 27.75 28.40
N VAL A 88 -25.70 26.80 29.05
CA VAL A 88 -26.90 26.15 28.47
C VAL A 88 -28.00 27.20 28.27
N VAL A 89 -28.27 28.03 29.29
CA VAL A 89 -29.28 29.11 29.20
C VAL A 89 -28.87 30.11 28.11
N GLU A 90 -27.62 30.52 28.04
CA GLU A 90 -27.18 31.49 27.05
C GLU A 90 -27.34 30.96 25.62
N LYS A 91 -27.02 29.70 25.41
CA LYS A 91 -27.00 29.09 24.05
C LYS A 91 -28.39 28.59 23.61
N TYR A 92 -29.13 27.94 24.54
CA TYR A 92 -30.36 27.23 24.20
C TYR A 92 -31.61 27.94 24.71
N GLN A 93 -31.47 29.06 25.44
CA GLN A 93 -32.54 29.88 26.01
C GLN A 93 -33.45 29.15 27.03
N VAL A 94 -33.03 27.98 27.47
CA VAL A 94 -33.75 27.17 28.47
C VAL A 94 -32.75 26.68 29.51
N THR A 95 -33.22 26.41 30.73
CA THR A 95 -32.39 25.80 31.78
C THR A 95 -32.08 24.35 31.44
N PRO A 96 -31.01 23.74 32.04
CA PRO A 96 -30.70 22.32 31.87
C PRO A 96 -31.93 21.40 32.06
N LEU A 97 -32.74 21.59 33.07
CA LEU A 97 -33.96 20.81 33.30
C LEU A 97 -35.03 21.04 32.22
N GLN A 98 -35.18 22.27 31.74
CA GLN A 98 -36.08 22.58 30.64
C GLN A 98 -35.62 22.03 29.31
N PHE A 99 -34.33 21.70 29.17
CA PHE A 99 -33.79 21.08 27.97
C PHE A 99 -34.39 19.70 27.71
N ILE A 100 -34.79 18.98 28.79
CA ILE A 100 -35.51 17.71 28.69
C ILE A 100 -36.87 17.93 27.98
N ASP A 101 -37.61 18.97 28.36
CA ASP A 101 -38.91 19.28 27.77
C ASP A 101 -38.76 19.67 26.26
N VAL A 102 -37.70 20.38 25.92
CA VAL A 102 -37.39 20.72 24.51
C VAL A 102 -37.14 19.45 23.70
N LYS A 103 -36.32 18.53 24.21
CA LYS A 103 -36.01 17.23 23.58
C LYS A 103 -37.26 16.37 23.45
N ALA A 104 -38.09 16.32 24.51
CA ALA A 104 -39.34 15.58 24.52
C ALA A 104 -40.34 16.06 23.47
N LEU A 105 -40.41 17.37 23.23
CA LEU A 105 -41.32 17.95 22.23
C LEU A 105 -40.79 17.72 20.80
N MET A 106 -39.48 17.92 20.57
CA MET A 106 -38.91 17.80 19.22
C MET A 106 -38.63 16.36 18.80
N GLY A 107 -38.46 15.45 19.77
CA GLY A 107 -38.01 14.07 19.54
C GLY A 107 -36.55 13.96 19.20
N ASP A 108 -36.04 12.73 19.22
CA ASP A 108 -34.71 12.38 18.72
C ASP A 108 -34.75 11.06 17.97
N SER A 109 -34.40 11.12 16.68
CA SER A 109 -34.37 9.93 15.81
C SER A 109 -33.18 9.01 16.09
N ALA A 110 -32.12 9.52 16.72
CA ALA A 110 -30.94 8.70 17.07
C ALA A 110 -31.27 7.76 18.22
N ASP A 111 -32.02 8.25 19.21
CA ASP A 111 -32.42 7.53 20.44
C ASP A 111 -33.82 6.96 20.35
N ASN A 112 -34.43 7.05 19.17
CA ASN A 112 -35.80 6.56 18.93
C ASN A 112 -36.88 7.22 19.83
N ILE A 113 -36.65 8.49 20.23
CA ILE A 113 -37.60 9.30 20.97
C ILE A 113 -38.59 9.93 19.97
N PRO A 114 -39.89 9.63 20.02
CA PRO A 114 -40.84 10.00 18.96
C PRO A 114 -41.10 11.50 18.86
N GLY A 115 -41.07 12.23 19.97
CA GLY A 115 -41.46 13.64 20.01
C GLY A 115 -42.92 13.89 19.66
N VAL A 116 -43.28 15.17 19.46
CA VAL A 116 -44.61 15.59 19.00
C VAL A 116 -44.56 15.87 17.49
N PRO A 117 -45.32 15.16 16.65
CA PRO A 117 -45.31 15.35 15.21
C PRO A 117 -45.47 16.81 14.80
N GLY A 118 -44.54 17.32 14.00
CA GLY A 118 -44.56 18.70 13.47
C GLY A 118 -44.13 19.78 14.45
N ILE A 119 -43.64 19.45 15.65
CA ILE A 119 -42.93 20.36 16.56
C ILE A 119 -41.44 20.08 16.45
N GLY A 120 -40.69 20.99 15.79
CA GLY A 120 -39.23 20.93 15.71
C GLY A 120 -38.58 21.84 16.74
N GLU A 121 -37.24 21.81 16.82
CA GLU A 121 -36.40 22.49 17.80
C GLU A 121 -36.85 23.93 18.10
N LYS A 122 -37.01 24.78 17.05
CA LYS A 122 -37.41 26.19 17.23
C LYS A 122 -38.74 26.37 17.88
N THR A 123 -39.72 25.51 17.55
CA THR A 123 -41.07 25.59 18.11
C THR A 123 -41.08 25.04 19.54
N ALA A 124 -40.36 23.94 19.77
CA ALA A 124 -40.21 23.36 21.11
C ALA A 124 -39.53 24.36 22.07
N THR A 125 -38.40 24.94 21.66
CA THR A 125 -37.74 25.97 22.48
C THR A 125 -38.63 27.16 22.76
N ALA A 126 -39.38 27.69 21.77
CA ALA A 126 -40.28 28.81 21.99
C ALA A 126 -41.41 28.49 22.95
N LEU A 127 -41.95 27.28 22.90
CA LEU A 127 -43.00 26.82 23.85
C LEU A 127 -42.42 26.74 25.26
N ILE A 128 -41.28 26.13 25.45
CA ILE A 128 -40.69 25.95 26.80
C ILE A 128 -40.21 27.30 27.38
N VAL A 129 -39.67 28.20 26.58
CA VAL A 129 -39.33 29.56 26.99
C VAL A 129 -40.58 30.32 27.47
N SER A 130 -41.72 30.14 26.76
CA SER A 130 -42.97 30.87 27.09
C SER A 130 -43.73 30.29 28.26
N TYR A 131 -43.77 28.97 28.38
CA TYR A 131 -44.63 28.27 29.37
C TYR A 131 -43.82 27.51 30.45
N GLY A 132 -42.52 27.36 30.31
CA GLY A 132 -41.65 26.76 31.31
C GLY A 132 -41.59 25.25 31.31
N SER A 133 -42.68 24.53 30.98
CA SER A 133 -42.70 23.07 30.82
C SER A 133 -43.78 22.63 29.82
N ILE A 134 -43.73 21.35 29.41
CA ILE A 134 -44.72 20.72 28.53
C ILE A 134 -46.11 20.74 29.19
N GLU A 135 -46.19 20.43 30.48
CA GLU A 135 -47.45 20.39 31.24
C GLU A 135 -48.10 21.77 31.24
N ASN A 136 -47.36 22.80 31.57
CA ASN A 136 -47.89 24.15 31.60
C ASN A 136 -48.22 24.66 30.17
N ALA A 137 -47.49 24.27 29.15
CA ALA A 137 -47.85 24.56 27.76
C ALA A 137 -49.18 23.88 27.37
N HIS A 138 -49.39 22.65 27.81
CA HIS A 138 -50.66 21.95 27.60
C HIS A 138 -51.84 22.60 28.35
N ASP A 139 -51.65 23.08 29.57
CA ASP A 139 -52.70 23.77 30.34
C ASP A 139 -53.12 25.12 29.71
N HIS A 140 -52.22 25.73 28.87
CA HIS A 140 -52.46 27.01 28.22
C HIS A 140 -52.60 26.88 26.69
N LEU A 141 -53.13 25.74 26.19
CA LEU A 141 -53.28 25.42 24.76
C LEU A 141 -53.95 26.57 23.96
N GLU A 142 -54.94 27.28 24.54
CA GLU A 142 -55.65 28.36 23.86
C GLU A 142 -54.73 29.54 23.47
N GLU A 143 -53.62 29.72 24.16
CA GLU A 143 -52.68 30.81 23.97
C GLU A 143 -51.56 30.49 22.99
N ILE A 144 -51.40 29.18 22.65
CA ILE A 144 -50.30 28.70 21.80
C ILE A 144 -50.49 29.15 20.35
N LYS A 145 -49.41 29.70 19.81
CA LYS A 145 -49.22 30.01 18.36
C LYS A 145 -47.94 29.38 17.83
N PRO A 146 -47.96 28.85 16.62
CA PRO A 146 -49.03 28.78 15.60
C PRO A 146 -50.11 27.72 15.97
N ASN A 147 -51.29 27.86 15.41
CA ASN A 147 -52.38 26.91 15.65
C ASN A 147 -52.05 25.44 15.42
N ARG A 148 -51.12 25.15 14.52
CA ARG A 148 -50.65 23.80 14.25
C ARG A 148 -49.89 23.21 15.44
N ALA A 149 -49.07 23.99 16.12
CA ALA A 149 -48.37 23.54 17.33
C ALA A 149 -49.35 23.27 18.47
N LYS A 150 -50.37 24.15 18.66
CA LYS A 150 -51.49 23.95 19.60
C LYS A 150 -52.20 22.62 19.33
N GLN A 151 -52.61 22.40 18.06
CA GLN A 151 -53.35 21.18 17.71
C GLN A 151 -52.49 19.94 17.93
N ASN A 152 -51.24 19.93 17.44
CA ASN A 152 -50.35 18.79 17.54
C ASN A 152 -50.01 18.46 19.01
N LEU A 153 -49.77 19.46 19.86
CA LEU A 153 -49.53 19.23 21.29
C LEU A 153 -50.77 18.69 21.99
N SER A 154 -51.95 19.18 21.63
CA SER A 154 -53.21 18.66 22.21
C SER A 154 -53.52 17.22 21.79
N GLU A 155 -53.28 16.87 20.50
CA GLU A 155 -53.58 15.54 19.96
C GLU A 155 -52.54 14.50 20.39
N HIS A 156 -51.30 14.90 20.73
CA HIS A 156 -50.18 14.00 21.01
C HIS A 156 -49.54 14.27 22.37
N TYR A 157 -50.27 14.74 23.34
CA TYR A 157 -49.77 15.06 24.67
C TYR A 157 -49.19 13.83 25.38
N ASP A 158 -49.88 12.67 25.29
CA ASP A 158 -49.39 11.41 25.86
C ASP A 158 -48.04 11.00 25.28
N MET A 159 -47.82 11.27 23.97
CA MET A 159 -46.56 11.03 23.29
C MET A 159 -45.49 12.00 23.79
N ALA A 160 -45.81 13.26 24.06
CA ALA A 160 -44.91 14.22 24.66
C ALA A 160 -44.44 13.79 26.05
N GLN A 161 -45.38 13.29 26.88
CA GLN A 161 -45.05 12.77 28.21
C GLN A 161 -44.16 11.53 28.18
N MET A 162 -44.50 10.56 27.32
CA MET A 162 -43.65 9.39 27.10
C MET A 162 -42.22 9.79 26.58
N SER A 163 -42.17 10.74 25.66
CA SER A 163 -40.89 11.27 25.15
C SER A 163 -40.10 11.99 26.26
N LYS A 164 -40.75 12.65 27.20
CA LYS A 164 -40.10 13.27 28.35
C LYS A 164 -39.52 12.24 29.31
N GLU A 165 -40.24 11.16 29.56
CA GLU A 165 -39.73 10.03 30.37
C GLU A 165 -38.51 9.42 29.71
N LEU A 166 -38.56 9.15 28.40
CA LEU A 166 -37.44 8.58 27.62
C LEU A 166 -36.23 9.51 27.52
N ALA A 167 -36.43 10.82 27.44
CA ALA A 167 -35.35 11.81 27.36
C ALA A 167 -34.71 12.13 28.71
N THR A 168 -35.33 11.71 29.84
CA THR A 168 -34.83 12.01 31.18
C THR A 168 -33.82 11.00 31.64
N ILE A 169 -32.59 11.45 31.91
CA ILE A 169 -31.49 10.61 32.44
C ILE A 169 -31.79 10.19 33.87
N GLU A 170 -31.71 8.90 34.17
CA GLU A 170 -31.82 8.34 35.50
C GLU A 170 -30.61 8.69 36.36
N ILE A 171 -30.78 9.43 37.43
CA ILE A 171 -29.69 9.89 38.30
C ILE A 171 -29.57 9.09 39.62
N HIS A 172 -30.31 8.01 39.75
CA HIS A 172 -30.33 7.13 40.92
C HIS A 172 -30.09 5.66 40.54
N ALA A 173 -29.30 5.41 39.47
CA ALA A 173 -28.98 4.05 39.08
C ALA A 173 -28.29 3.29 40.23
N PRO A 174 -28.64 2.00 40.48
CA PRO A 174 -28.10 1.21 41.61
C PRO A 174 -26.66 0.72 41.26
N ILE A 175 -25.72 1.65 41.23
CA ILE A 175 -24.30 1.38 40.99
C ILE A 175 -23.54 1.31 42.33
N GLU A 176 -22.57 0.40 42.36
CA GLU A 176 -21.54 0.37 43.39
C GLU A 176 -20.33 1.16 42.86
N TYR A 177 -20.13 2.36 43.43
CA TYR A 177 -19.07 3.26 43.01
C TYR A 177 -18.42 3.92 44.21
N SER A 178 -17.10 3.90 44.25
CA SER A 178 -16.29 4.57 45.29
C SER A 178 -15.36 5.58 44.64
N LEU A 179 -15.43 6.83 45.08
CA LEU A 179 -14.50 7.88 44.65
C LEU A 179 -13.03 7.58 45.01
N GLU A 180 -12.82 6.85 46.10
CA GLU A 180 -11.49 6.47 46.57
C GLU A 180 -10.85 5.46 45.61
N ASP A 181 -11.63 4.47 45.14
CA ASP A 181 -11.19 3.47 44.19
C ASP A 181 -11.05 4.02 42.77
N ALA A 182 -11.68 5.15 42.47
CA ALA A 182 -11.62 5.84 41.18
C ALA A 182 -10.49 6.89 41.10
N LYS A 183 -9.69 7.04 42.15
CA LYS A 183 -8.54 7.94 42.09
C LYS A 183 -7.54 7.51 40.99
N LEU A 184 -7.26 8.44 40.10
CA LEU A 184 -6.25 8.21 39.07
C LEU A 184 -4.85 8.19 39.69
N GLY A 185 -4.16 7.09 39.51
CA GLY A 185 -2.74 6.96 39.79
C GLY A 185 -1.85 7.37 38.61
N ASN A 186 -0.73 6.70 38.44
CA ASN A 186 0.08 6.81 37.25
C ASN A 186 -0.63 6.08 36.10
N LEU A 187 -1.04 6.83 35.07
CA LEU A 187 -1.69 6.25 33.87
C LEU A 187 -0.69 5.46 33.00
N PHE A 188 0.59 5.72 33.15
CA PHE A 188 1.66 5.14 32.35
C PHE A 188 2.32 3.98 33.10
N THR A 189 1.54 2.91 33.34
CA THR A 189 1.98 1.68 33.99
C THR A 189 2.77 0.80 33.02
N GLU A 190 3.47 -0.22 33.55
CA GLU A 190 4.16 -1.20 32.72
C GLU A 190 3.18 -2.01 31.85
N GLU A 191 2.03 -2.38 32.42
CA GLU A 191 0.96 -3.09 31.69
C GLU A 191 0.40 -2.23 30.54
N ALA A 192 0.16 -0.94 30.79
CA ALA A 192 -0.28 0.00 29.77
C ALA A 192 0.77 0.17 28.67
N TYR A 193 2.05 0.19 29.02
CA TYR A 193 3.15 0.23 28.07
C TYR A 193 3.14 -1.01 27.15
N LEU A 194 3.08 -2.21 27.74
CA LEU A 194 3.03 -3.45 26.98
C LEU A 194 1.82 -3.51 26.06
N MET A 195 0.69 -2.99 26.52
CA MET A 195 -0.53 -2.94 25.72
C MET A 195 -0.44 -1.91 24.59
N CYS A 196 0.12 -0.72 24.84
CA CYS A 196 0.42 0.26 23.79
C CYS A 196 1.35 -0.31 22.73
N LYS A 197 2.33 -1.12 23.14
CA LYS A 197 3.25 -1.83 22.24
C LYS A 197 2.49 -2.86 21.39
N ARG A 198 1.61 -3.68 22.03
CA ARG A 198 0.78 -4.68 21.33
C ARG A 198 -0.16 -4.03 20.30
N LEU A 199 -0.74 -2.87 20.65
CA LEU A 199 -1.71 -2.14 19.82
C LEU A 199 -1.06 -1.12 18.88
N GLU A 200 0.25 -1.00 18.88
CA GLU A 200 1.04 -0.08 18.04
C GLU A 200 0.70 1.41 18.22
N PHE A 201 0.38 1.81 19.43
CA PHE A 201 0.09 3.21 19.77
C PHE A 201 1.39 4.04 19.89
N LYS A 202 2.07 4.25 18.75
CA LYS A 202 3.38 4.93 18.67
C LYS A 202 3.41 6.27 19.42
N ASN A 203 2.38 7.11 19.25
CA ASN A 203 2.30 8.42 19.90
C ASN A 203 2.07 8.34 21.42
N MET A 204 1.53 7.25 21.94
CA MET A 204 1.37 7.06 23.39
C MET A 204 2.63 6.52 24.03
N LEU A 205 3.36 5.66 23.33
CA LEU A 205 4.61 5.06 23.84
C LEU A 205 5.65 6.13 24.24
N SER A 206 5.71 7.24 23.53
CA SER A 206 6.62 8.37 23.86
C SER A 206 6.27 9.12 25.16
N ARG A 207 5.11 8.84 25.77
CA ARG A 207 4.65 9.48 27.02
C ARG A 207 4.97 8.67 28.27
N PHE A 208 5.44 7.44 28.10
CA PHE A 208 5.81 6.58 29.22
C PHE A 208 7.22 6.93 29.67
N ASP A 209 7.35 7.34 30.92
CA ASP A 209 8.63 7.53 31.63
C ASP A 209 9.16 6.17 32.18
N ILE A 210 8.72 5.09 31.60
CA ILE A 210 9.31 3.81 31.91
C ILE A 210 10.67 3.83 31.21
N ASP A 211 11.72 3.51 31.95
CA ASP A 211 12.96 3.02 31.34
C ASP A 211 12.55 1.82 30.48
N ALA A 212 12.09 2.10 29.23
CA ALA A 212 12.04 1.07 28.20
C ALA A 212 13.37 0.35 28.34
N PRO A 213 13.44 -1.00 28.20
CA PRO A 213 14.72 -1.67 28.30
C PRO A 213 15.64 -0.82 27.45
N LYS A 214 16.51 -0.05 28.13
CA LYS A 214 17.41 0.90 27.46
C LYS A 214 18.07 0.04 26.43
N ASN A 215 17.97 0.44 25.18
CA ASN A 215 18.77 -0.23 24.17
C ASN A 215 20.23 0.03 24.57
N LEU A 216 20.76 -0.85 25.42
CA LEU A 216 22.10 -0.75 25.98
C LEU A 216 23.13 -0.60 24.85
N ALA A 217 22.80 -1.06 23.65
CA ALA A 217 23.64 -0.91 22.48
C ALA A 217 23.91 0.57 22.11
N GLU A 218 22.98 1.52 22.38
CA GLU A 218 23.25 2.95 22.14
C GLU A 218 24.42 3.51 22.96
N GLU A 219 24.67 2.97 24.16
CA GLU A 219 25.77 3.37 25.00
C GLU A 219 27.15 3.01 24.41
N HIS A 220 27.13 2.05 23.44
CA HIS A 220 28.32 1.55 22.74
C HIS A 220 28.51 2.13 21.34
N PHE A 221 27.60 3.04 20.91
CA PHE A 221 27.74 3.69 19.60
C PHE A 221 28.91 4.66 19.61
N THR A 222 29.91 4.37 18.78
CA THR A 222 31.15 5.14 18.76
C THR A 222 31.47 5.72 17.38
N PHE A 223 32.03 6.93 17.37
CA PHE A 223 32.52 7.58 16.17
C PHE A 223 34.05 7.48 16.15
N VAL A 224 34.61 6.86 15.12
CA VAL A 224 36.07 6.53 15.06
C VAL A 224 36.68 7.14 13.79
N THR A 225 37.83 7.82 14.01
CA THR A 225 38.65 8.42 12.94
C THR A 225 40.10 7.92 12.97
N ASP A 226 40.59 7.43 14.09
CA ASP A 226 41.97 6.97 14.31
C ASP A 226 42.27 5.68 13.53
N LYS A 227 43.32 5.72 12.70
CA LYS A 227 43.70 4.60 11.81
C LYS A 227 44.00 3.30 12.57
N LYS A 228 44.64 3.39 13.76
CA LYS A 228 44.97 2.20 14.53
C LYS A 228 43.74 1.56 15.12
N GLN A 229 42.79 2.37 15.65
CA GLN A 229 41.53 1.90 16.17
C GLN A 229 40.70 1.22 15.06
N ILE A 230 40.64 1.83 13.87
CA ILE A 230 39.95 1.25 12.69
C ILE A 230 40.53 -0.12 12.33
N SER A 231 41.86 -0.22 12.23
CA SER A 231 42.53 -1.50 11.96
C SER A 231 42.24 -2.56 13.03
N ASP A 232 42.20 -2.18 14.29
CA ASP A 232 41.90 -3.14 15.39
C ASP A 232 40.42 -3.56 15.38
N ILE A 233 39.50 -2.67 14.99
CA ILE A 233 38.07 -2.99 14.79
C ILE A 233 37.90 -4.03 13.68
N PHE A 234 38.53 -3.87 12.51
CA PHE A 234 38.47 -4.85 11.43
C PHE A 234 39.05 -6.21 11.81
N LYS A 235 40.16 -6.23 12.58
CA LYS A 235 40.69 -7.49 13.12
C LYS A 235 39.73 -8.20 14.07
N LYS A 236 39.00 -7.44 14.89
CA LYS A 236 37.95 -8.01 15.77
C LYS A 236 36.76 -8.52 14.95
N ALA A 237 36.29 -7.72 13.99
CA ALA A 237 35.20 -8.06 13.10
C ALA A 237 35.47 -9.37 12.32
N LYS A 238 36.70 -9.55 11.81
CA LYS A 238 37.13 -10.77 11.13
C LYS A 238 37.04 -11.99 12.04
N LYS A 239 37.33 -11.86 13.34
CA LYS A 239 37.25 -12.95 14.31
C LYS A 239 35.79 -13.25 14.71
N ALA A 240 34.91 -12.27 14.70
CA ALA A 240 33.51 -12.44 15.03
C ALA A 240 32.75 -13.29 14.00
N GLY A 241 33.21 -13.32 12.75
CA GLY A 241 32.68 -14.17 11.69
C GLY A 241 31.32 -13.76 11.14
N HIS A 242 30.68 -12.76 11.74
CA HIS A 242 29.44 -12.14 11.27
C HIS A 242 29.42 -10.65 11.64
N ILE A 243 29.13 -9.78 10.67
CA ILE A 243 29.06 -8.35 10.85
C ILE A 243 27.75 -7.80 10.23
N GLY A 244 27.30 -6.67 10.78
CA GLY A 244 26.37 -5.77 10.10
C GLY A 244 27.16 -4.60 9.51
N CYS A 245 26.75 -4.12 8.36
CA CYS A 245 27.44 -3.05 7.66
C CYS A 245 26.47 -2.07 7.01
N CYS A 246 26.82 -0.79 7.00
CA CYS A 246 26.16 0.23 6.18
C CYS A 246 27.18 1.22 5.66
N LEU A 247 27.26 1.40 4.35
CA LEU A 247 28.08 2.42 3.72
C LEU A 247 27.34 3.75 3.70
N LEU A 248 28.04 4.85 3.94
CA LEU A 248 27.50 6.21 3.79
C LEU A 248 28.07 6.81 2.48
N PRO A 249 27.29 6.85 1.39
CA PRO A 249 27.73 7.49 0.15
C PRO A 249 28.00 8.99 0.37
N GLY A 250 29.09 9.49 -0.22
CA GLY A 250 29.43 10.90 -0.22
C GLY A 250 28.91 11.63 -1.47
N GLU A 251 29.09 12.95 -1.48
CA GLU A 251 28.81 13.78 -2.67
C GLU A 251 30.06 13.78 -3.56
N GLY A 252 30.04 13.07 -4.69
CA GLY A 252 31.08 13.05 -5.71
C GLY A 252 31.36 11.67 -6.28
N ILE A 253 31.91 11.67 -7.48
CA ILE A 253 32.39 10.48 -8.19
C ILE A 253 33.89 10.66 -8.41
N ILE A 254 34.70 9.67 -8.01
CA ILE A 254 36.12 9.63 -8.38
C ILE A 254 36.24 8.85 -9.68
N THR A 255 36.82 9.49 -10.68
CA THR A 255 37.14 8.83 -11.94
C THR A 255 38.59 8.37 -11.89
N GLU A 256 38.81 7.07 -11.70
CA GLU A 256 40.16 6.49 -11.81
C GLU A 256 40.40 5.96 -13.24
N GLN A 257 41.39 6.49 -13.89
CA GLN A 257 41.89 5.98 -15.15
C GLN A 257 43.26 5.30 -14.94
N LEU A 258 43.24 3.97 -14.78
CA LEU A 258 44.44 3.18 -14.50
C LEU A 258 45.39 3.01 -15.73
N SER A 259 44.89 3.22 -16.92
CA SER A 259 45.68 3.25 -18.16
C SER A 259 44.97 4.00 -19.28
N LEU A 260 45.74 4.45 -20.29
CA LEU A 260 45.25 5.10 -21.53
C LEU A 260 44.33 4.19 -22.38
N PHE A 261 44.22 2.92 -22.05
CA PHE A 261 43.51 1.89 -22.83
C PHE A 261 42.34 1.25 -22.08
N GLU A 262 42.15 1.61 -20.80
CA GLU A 262 40.99 1.17 -20.00
C GLU A 262 39.97 2.30 -19.91
N GLN A 263 38.70 1.91 -19.96
CA GLN A 263 37.63 2.87 -19.69
C GLN A 263 37.75 3.37 -18.22
N PRO A 264 37.57 4.67 -17.98
CA PRO A 264 37.63 5.21 -16.64
C PRO A 264 36.58 4.48 -15.75
N LYS A 265 37.02 3.99 -14.59
CA LYS A 265 36.12 3.46 -13.58
C LYS A 265 35.65 4.60 -12.72
N GLU A 266 34.37 4.89 -12.80
CA GLU A 266 33.71 5.79 -11.89
C GLU A 266 33.38 5.06 -10.57
N GLN A 267 33.91 5.56 -9.45
CA GLN A 267 33.65 5.01 -8.14
C GLN A 267 33.03 6.09 -7.26
N GLN A 268 31.89 5.76 -6.66
CA GLN A 268 31.23 6.67 -5.71
C GLN A 268 32.11 6.81 -4.44
N VAL A 269 32.31 8.04 -4.00
CA VAL A 269 33.04 8.35 -2.75
C VAL A 269 32.18 7.96 -1.57
N ILE A 270 32.74 7.38 -0.53
CA ILE A 270 32.05 7.21 0.75
C ILE A 270 32.56 8.23 1.79
N GLU A 271 31.65 8.74 2.61
CA GLU A 271 31.95 9.56 3.79
C GLU A 271 32.39 8.72 4.99
N GLY A 272 32.19 7.42 4.91
CA GLY A 272 32.52 6.45 5.92
C GLY A 272 31.56 5.25 5.90
N MET A 273 31.66 4.42 6.92
CA MET A 273 30.81 3.24 7.07
C MET A 273 30.51 2.95 8.53
N SER A 274 29.36 2.36 8.81
CA SER A 274 29.13 1.77 10.13
C SER A 274 29.30 0.25 10.09
N ILE A 275 29.76 -0.30 11.21
CA ILE A 275 29.97 -1.73 11.41
C ILE A 275 29.49 -2.14 12.80
N ALA A 276 28.84 -3.28 12.91
CA ALA A 276 28.41 -3.89 14.15
C ALA A 276 28.72 -5.38 14.13
N PHE A 277 29.29 -5.93 15.21
CA PHE A 277 29.63 -7.37 15.33
C PHE A 277 29.47 -7.94 16.74
N SER A 278 29.03 -7.12 17.68
CA SER A 278 28.53 -7.51 19.00
C SER A 278 27.59 -6.44 19.54
N GLU A 279 26.99 -6.66 20.70
CA GLU A 279 26.20 -5.66 21.43
C GLU A 279 27.01 -4.44 21.90
N GLU A 280 28.33 -4.60 22.04
CA GLU A 280 29.25 -3.60 22.54
C GLU A 280 30.16 -2.99 21.45
N ASP A 281 30.34 -3.68 20.34
CA ASP A 281 31.19 -3.24 19.25
C ASP A 281 30.33 -2.73 18.07
N ILE A 282 29.88 -1.49 18.17
CA ILE A 282 29.05 -0.81 17.16
C ILE A 282 29.64 0.56 16.89
N CYS A 283 30.17 0.80 15.69
CA CYS A 283 30.89 2.02 15.40
C CYS A 283 30.66 2.53 13.98
N TYR A 284 30.75 3.85 13.87
CA TYR A 284 30.88 4.54 12.58
C TYR A 284 32.35 4.89 12.35
N LEU A 285 32.91 4.42 11.24
CA LEU A 285 34.27 4.64 10.79
C LEU A 285 34.23 5.76 9.74
N SER A 286 34.79 6.94 10.07
CA SER A 286 34.76 8.08 9.16
C SER A 286 35.94 8.04 8.21
N ALA A 287 35.69 8.16 6.91
CA ALA A 287 36.74 8.46 5.95
C ALA A 287 37.26 9.90 6.18
N GLY A 288 38.52 10.13 5.95
CA GLY A 288 39.16 11.43 6.14
C GLY A 288 40.66 11.40 5.87
N THR A 289 41.40 12.25 6.59
CA THR A 289 42.85 12.41 6.39
C THR A 289 43.68 11.23 6.88
N GLU A 290 43.22 10.49 7.88
CA GLU A 290 43.98 9.37 8.46
C GLU A 290 43.67 8.04 7.76
N VAL A 291 42.42 7.85 7.32
CA VAL A 291 41.98 6.65 6.59
C VAL A 291 41.14 7.09 5.40
N SER A 292 41.53 6.70 4.21
CA SER A 292 40.79 7.05 3.00
C SER A 292 39.53 6.20 2.84
N ALA A 293 38.60 6.67 2.00
CA ALA A 293 37.43 5.91 1.59
C ALA A 293 37.82 4.54 0.99
N GLU A 294 38.83 4.53 0.12
CA GLU A 294 39.33 3.31 -0.53
C GLU A 294 39.87 2.28 0.46
N GLU A 295 40.64 2.74 1.47
CA GLU A 295 41.13 1.84 2.53
C GLU A 295 39.99 1.18 3.30
N LEU A 296 38.87 1.90 3.57
CA LEU A 296 37.68 1.32 4.22
C LEU A 296 36.96 0.33 3.31
N LEU A 297 36.83 0.63 2.03
CA LEU A 297 36.18 -0.26 1.04
C LEU A 297 36.98 -1.53 0.84
N GLU A 298 38.33 -1.45 0.81
CA GLU A 298 39.20 -2.61 0.68
C GLU A 298 39.11 -3.55 1.89
N GLU A 299 39.05 -3.02 3.10
CA GLU A 299 38.83 -3.83 4.32
C GLU A 299 37.51 -4.59 4.25
N ILE A 300 36.43 -4.01 3.72
CA ILE A 300 35.15 -4.71 3.54
C ILE A 300 35.24 -5.76 2.41
N ARG A 301 35.94 -5.48 1.32
CA ARG A 301 36.21 -6.48 0.27
C ARG A 301 36.98 -7.68 0.84
N GLU A 302 38.02 -7.44 1.68
CA GLU A 302 38.75 -8.49 2.36
C GLU A 302 37.90 -9.33 3.31
N LEU A 303 37.07 -8.67 4.12
CA LEU A 303 36.15 -9.34 5.04
C LEU A 303 35.15 -10.22 4.29
N SER A 304 34.51 -9.68 3.25
CA SER A 304 33.52 -10.39 2.46
C SER A 304 34.13 -11.45 1.54
N GLY A 305 35.38 -11.28 1.09
CA GLY A 305 36.16 -12.30 0.38
C GLY A 305 36.62 -13.46 1.27
N GLY A 306 36.65 -13.27 2.60
CA GLY A 306 37.03 -14.26 3.60
C GLY A 306 35.89 -15.21 4.02
N GLN A 307 35.81 -15.52 5.32
CA GLN A 307 34.78 -16.39 5.94
C GLN A 307 33.67 -15.58 6.63
N THR A 308 33.76 -14.26 6.66
CA THR A 308 32.87 -13.38 7.42
C THR A 308 31.54 -13.21 6.67
N LYS A 309 30.42 -13.43 7.39
CA LYS A 309 29.07 -13.12 6.89
C LYS A 309 28.79 -11.63 7.06
N VAL A 310 28.15 -11.03 6.07
CA VAL A 310 27.85 -9.59 6.05
C VAL A 310 26.35 -9.38 5.93
N SER A 311 25.74 -8.75 6.92
CA SER A 311 24.33 -8.37 6.92
C SER A 311 24.19 -6.88 6.63
N VAL A 312 23.27 -6.53 5.74
CA VAL A 312 22.95 -5.15 5.39
C VAL A 312 21.43 -4.94 5.41
N MET A 313 21.01 -3.71 5.51
CA MET A 313 19.57 -3.38 5.36
C MET A 313 19.11 -3.55 3.90
N ASP A 314 19.92 -3.06 2.96
CA ASP A 314 19.66 -3.09 1.52
C ASP A 314 20.98 -3.39 0.79
N LEU A 315 21.06 -4.59 0.23
CA LEU A 315 22.27 -5.03 -0.47
C LEU A 315 22.41 -4.31 -1.82
N LYS A 316 21.30 -4.04 -2.51
CA LYS A 316 21.34 -3.36 -3.81
C LYS A 316 21.91 -1.95 -3.69
N GLU A 317 21.51 -1.19 -2.67
CA GLU A 317 22.13 0.12 -2.40
C GLU A 317 23.60 0.01 -2.00
N THR A 318 23.99 -1.06 -1.30
CA THR A 318 25.40 -1.33 -0.99
C THR A 318 26.21 -1.60 -2.26
N LEU A 319 25.67 -2.38 -3.20
CA LEU A 319 26.31 -2.72 -4.49
C LEU A 319 26.51 -1.52 -5.43
N LYS A 320 25.65 -0.49 -5.34
CA LYS A 320 25.86 0.76 -6.09
C LYS A 320 27.17 1.46 -5.69
N THR A 321 27.48 1.43 -4.40
CA THR A 321 28.69 2.07 -3.87
C THR A 321 29.92 1.15 -3.91
N LEU A 322 29.73 -0.12 -3.62
CA LEU A 322 30.78 -1.13 -3.54
C LEU A 322 30.35 -2.38 -4.34
N PRO A 323 30.81 -2.53 -5.59
CA PRO A 323 30.61 -3.77 -6.33
C PRO A 323 31.24 -4.95 -5.60
N LEU A 324 30.42 -5.93 -5.26
CA LEU A 324 30.82 -7.14 -4.55
C LEU A 324 30.41 -8.37 -5.37
N PRO A 325 31.21 -9.44 -5.38
CA PRO A 325 30.85 -10.68 -6.09
C PRO A 325 29.65 -11.37 -5.41
N GLU A 326 28.79 -11.95 -6.24
CA GLU A 326 27.71 -12.80 -5.74
C GLU A 326 28.27 -13.95 -4.91
N ASN A 327 27.80 -14.09 -3.66
CA ASN A 327 28.12 -15.24 -2.80
C ASN A 327 27.07 -15.40 -1.69
N ASP A 328 27.15 -16.52 -0.96
CA ASP A 328 26.24 -16.92 0.13
C ASP A 328 26.49 -16.23 1.49
N ARG A 329 27.41 -15.28 1.53
CA ARG A 329 27.82 -14.62 2.78
C ARG A 329 27.06 -13.35 3.05
N TYR A 330 26.46 -12.77 2.02
CA TYR A 330 25.65 -11.58 2.18
C TYR A 330 24.25 -11.93 2.63
N PHE A 331 23.68 -11.05 3.45
CA PHE A 331 22.30 -11.14 3.90
C PHE A 331 21.64 -9.78 3.78
N ASP A 332 20.54 -9.74 3.03
CA ASP A 332 19.69 -8.56 2.89
C ASP A 332 18.50 -8.69 3.83
N ALA A 333 18.46 -7.81 4.85
CA ALA A 333 17.44 -7.88 5.88
C ALA A 333 16.07 -7.41 5.38
N SER A 334 16.02 -6.44 4.46
CA SER A 334 14.77 -5.93 3.89
C SER A 334 14.11 -6.94 2.97
N VAL A 335 14.89 -7.64 2.13
CA VAL A 335 14.38 -8.73 1.27
C VAL A 335 13.85 -9.89 2.13
N ALA A 336 14.55 -10.27 3.20
CA ALA A 336 14.11 -11.31 4.11
C ALA A 336 12.79 -10.91 4.81
N ALA A 337 12.70 -9.70 5.33
CA ALA A 337 11.50 -9.18 5.97
C ALA A 337 10.31 -9.05 5.00
N TYR A 338 10.57 -8.66 3.74
CA TYR A 338 9.55 -8.63 2.69
C TYR A 338 8.95 -10.02 2.43
N LEU A 339 9.75 -11.05 2.33
CA LEU A 339 9.23 -12.42 2.13
C LEU A 339 8.33 -12.85 3.28
N LEU A 340 8.69 -12.48 4.52
CA LEU A 340 7.90 -12.82 5.71
C LEU A 340 6.59 -12.03 5.81
N ASN A 341 6.57 -10.78 5.34
CA ASN A 341 5.35 -9.95 5.33
C ASN A 341 5.29 -9.01 4.10
N PRO A 342 4.86 -9.48 2.93
CA PRO A 342 4.84 -8.70 1.70
C PRO A 342 3.70 -7.67 1.61
N LEU A 343 2.92 -7.47 2.68
CA LEU A 343 1.82 -6.50 2.72
C LEU A 343 2.25 -5.13 3.21
N LYS A 344 3.49 -4.98 3.71
CA LYS A 344 4.07 -3.68 4.04
C LYS A 344 4.55 -2.96 2.77
N ASN A 345 4.60 -1.64 2.83
CA ASN A 345 5.09 -0.82 1.71
C ASN A 345 6.61 -0.63 1.74
N ASP A 346 7.23 -0.72 2.92
CA ASP A 346 8.67 -0.57 3.17
C ASP A 346 9.10 -1.38 4.41
N TYR A 347 10.40 -1.53 4.58
CA TYR A 347 11.02 -2.34 5.62
C TYR A 347 12.15 -1.56 6.30
N PRO A 348 11.84 -0.43 6.98
CA PRO A 348 12.85 0.38 7.64
C PRO A 348 13.42 -0.34 8.88
N TYR A 349 14.63 0.07 9.29
CA TYR A 349 15.35 -0.60 10.38
C TYR A 349 14.59 -0.60 11.71
N GLU A 350 13.80 0.45 12.00
CA GLU A 350 12.99 0.52 13.21
C GLU A 350 11.85 -0.51 13.25
N ASP A 351 11.29 -0.86 12.09
CA ASP A 351 10.28 -1.92 12.00
C ASP A 351 10.93 -3.29 12.18
N LEU A 352 12.09 -3.54 11.57
CA LEU A 352 12.83 -4.77 11.77
C LEU A 352 13.27 -4.95 13.23
N ALA A 353 13.74 -3.87 13.86
CA ALA A 353 14.09 -3.85 15.28
C ALA A 353 12.91 -4.26 16.16
N LYS A 354 11.74 -3.69 15.90
CA LYS A 354 10.51 -3.97 16.64
C LYS A 354 10.06 -5.43 16.41
N ASP A 355 9.94 -5.85 15.14
CA ASP A 355 9.29 -7.11 14.78
C ASP A 355 10.18 -8.32 15.08
N TYR A 356 11.51 -8.21 14.93
CA TYR A 356 12.43 -9.34 15.03
C TYR A 356 13.43 -9.26 16.19
N ALA A 357 13.62 -8.08 16.82
CA ALA A 357 14.47 -7.93 17.99
C ALA A 357 13.73 -7.45 19.25
N GLY A 358 12.46 -7.08 19.14
CA GLY A 358 11.66 -6.55 20.25
C GLY A 358 12.12 -5.17 20.75
N LEU A 359 12.91 -4.45 19.95
CA LEU A 359 13.46 -3.14 20.30
C LEU A 359 12.60 -2.02 19.73
N MET A 360 12.27 -1.04 20.56
CA MET A 360 11.63 0.20 20.14
C MET A 360 12.71 1.27 20.01
N ILE A 361 13.03 1.66 18.79
CA ILE A 361 14.09 2.62 18.49
C ILE A 361 13.54 3.75 17.61
N PRO A 362 14.15 4.94 17.64
CA PRO A 362 13.68 6.08 16.86
C PRO A 362 13.88 5.84 15.37
N SER A 363 12.90 6.30 14.56
CA SER A 363 12.98 6.23 13.11
C SER A 363 14.00 7.21 12.53
N LYS A 364 14.38 7.04 11.26
CA LYS A 364 15.16 8.02 10.52
C LYS A 364 14.55 9.42 10.62
N THR A 365 13.23 9.53 10.50
CA THR A 365 12.52 10.82 10.57
C THR A 365 12.58 11.44 11.96
N ASP A 366 12.52 10.62 13.02
CA ASP A 366 12.65 11.11 14.39
C ASP A 366 14.05 11.66 14.66
N LEU A 367 15.09 11.01 14.14
CA LEU A 367 16.49 11.40 14.33
C LEU A 367 16.92 12.55 13.41
N LEU A 368 16.73 12.40 12.12
CA LEU A 368 17.28 13.29 11.10
C LEU A 368 16.25 14.28 10.54
N GLY A 369 14.95 14.01 10.70
CA GLY A 369 13.90 14.78 10.04
C GLY A 369 13.93 14.57 8.53
N LYS A 370 14.00 15.66 7.77
CA LYS A 370 14.10 15.67 6.30
C LYS A 370 15.54 15.77 5.78
N GLU A 371 16.51 15.84 6.65
CA GLU A 371 17.92 16.03 6.27
C GLU A 371 18.51 14.73 5.72
N SER A 372 19.40 14.85 4.72
CA SER A 372 20.21 13.71 4.27
C SER A 372 21.20 13.30 5.36
N PRO A 373 21.57 12.01 5.45
CA PRO A 373 22.55 11.55 6.45
C PRO A 373 23.89 12.29 6.36
N VAL A 374 24.37 12.64 5.18
CA VAL A 374 25.62 13.40 4.96
C VAL A 374 25.52 14.79 5.59
N LYS A 375 24.41 15.51 5.39
CA LYS A 375 24.18 16.82 6.02
C LYS A 375 23.99 16.71 7.52
N ALA A 376 23.28 15.69 7.98
CA ALA A 376 23.05 15.45 9.40
C ALA A 376 24.34 15.12 10.17
N LYS A 377 25.35 14.51 9.53
CA LYS A 377 26.68 14.24 10.11
C LYS A 377 27.30 15.50 10.72
N GLN A 378 27.11 16.66 10.09
CA GLN A 378 27.61 17.95 10.58
C GLN A 378 26.61 18.70 11.46
N ALA A 379 25.31 18.70 11.06
CA ALA A 379 24.29 19.51 11.72
C ALA A 379 23.75 18.88 13.01
N LYS A 380 23.71 17.55 13.10
CA LYS A 380 23.12 16.76 14.20
C LYS A 380 23.98 15.53 14.51
N PRO A 381 25.25 15.68 14.94
CA PRO A 381 26.21 14.55 15.01
C PRO A 381 25.75 13.39 15.89
N GLU A 382 25.08 13.64 17.01
CA GLU A 382 24.57 12.59 17.90
C GLU A 382 23.41 11.80 17.26
N ALA A 383 22.47 12.50 16.64
CA ALA A 383 21.35 11.85 15.94
C ALA A 383 21.82 11.09 14.69
N PHE A 384 22.79 11.64 13.97
CA PHE A 384 23.46 10.96 12.87
C PHE A 384 24.15 9.67 13.32
N LEU A 385 24.93 9.74 14.40
CA LEU A 385 25.63 8.57 14.94
C LEU A 385 24.65 7.46 15.30
N LYS A 386 23.56 7.80 15.97
CA LYS A 386 22.50 6.83 16.28
C LYS A 386 21.92 6.20 15.01
N TYR A 387 21.49 7.01 14.05
CA TYR A 387 20.92 6.55 12.80
C TYR A 387 21.87 5.58 12.07
N ILE A 388 23.12 5.99 11.83
CA ILE A 388 24.06 5.21 11.02
C ILE A 388 24.51 3.91 11.72
N CYS A 389 24.64 3.95 13.06
CA CYS A 389 24.94 2.76 13.85
C CYS A 389 23.75 1.76 13.83
N TYR A 390 22.51 2.24 13.90
CA TYR A 390 21.36 1.36 13.76
C TYR A 390 21.29 0.68 12.39
N MET A 391 21.66 1.38 11.32
CA MET A 391 21.71 0.81 9.97
C MET A 391 22.66 -0.39 9.83
N ALA A 392 23.68 -0.50 10.67
CA ALA A 392 24.56 -1.68 10.74
C ALA A 392 24.14 -2.68 11.83
N TYR A 393 23.73 -2.17 13.00
CA TYR A 393 23.38 -3.01 14.15
C TYR A 393 22.13 -3.85 13.93
N ILE A 394 21.07 -3.27 13.36
CA ILE A 394 19.79 -3.98 13.21
C ILE A 394 19.87 -5.17 12.25
N PRO A 395 20.43 -5.08 11.04
CA PRO A 395 20.58 -6.27 10.18
C PRO A 395 21.48 -7.34 10.80
N TRP A 396 22.50 -6.96 11.59
CA TRP A 396 23.30 -7.90 12.37
C TRP A 396 22.46 -8.59 13.44
N LYS A 397 21.71 -7.82 14.24
CA LYS A 397 20.92 -8.30 15.37
C LYS A 397 19.74 -9.21 14.96
N THR A 398 19.08 -8.88 13.87
CA THR A 398 17.83 -9.52 13.43
C THR A 398 18.06 -10.71 12.49
N ARG A 399 19.27 -10.86 11.92
CA ARG A 399 19.57 -11.87 10.92
C ARG A 399 19.16 -13.28 11.30
N ASP A 400 19.60 -13.75 12.45
CA ASP A 400 19.36 -15.15 12.85
C ASP A 400 17.87 -15.41 13.08
N ARG A 401 17.12 -14.42 13.61
CA ARG A 401 15.68 -14.51 13.75
C ARG A 401 14.97 -14.51 12.40
N LEU A 402 15.38 -13.64 11.47
CA LEU A 402 14.83 -13.60 10.10
C LEU A 402 15.08 -14.94 9.37
N LEU A 403 16.28 -15.52 9.48
CA LEU A 403 16.58 -16.82 8.90
C LEU A 403 15.77 -17.95 9.54
N GLU A 404 15.60 -17.94 10.86
CA GLU A 404 14.74 -18.90 11.56
C GLU A 404 13.29 -18.82 11.03
N GLU A 405 12.74 -17.61 10.89
CA GLU A 405 11.37 -17.41 10.38
C GLU A 405 11.25 -17.84 8.89
N LEU A 406 12.24 -17.51 8.06
CA LEU A 406 12.27 -17.99 6.66
C LEU A 406 12.28 -19.52 6.59
N ASN A 407 13.06 -20.16 7.45
CA ASN A 407 13.10 -21.63 7.52
C ASN A 407 11.76 -22.21 8.01
N ASN A 408 11.20 -21.66 9.10
CA ASN A 408 9.92 -22.11 9.66
C ASN A 408 8.75 -21.93 8.69
N THR A 409 8.81 -20.90 7.84
CA THR A 409 7.82 -20.65 6.81
C THR A 409 8.07 -21.41 5.51
N GLY A 410 9.22 -22.09 5.37
CA GLY A 410 9.63 -22.83 4.17
C GLY A 410 10.08 -21.91 3.02
N MET A 411 10.42 -20.66 3.30
CA MET A 411 10.85 -19.67 2.29
C MET A 411 12.36 -19.47 2.21
N GLN A 412 13.16 -20.20 3.00
CA GLN A 412 14.63 -20.10 2.98
C GLN A 412 15.20 -20.35 1.58
N THR A 413 14.76 -21.43 0.91
CA THR A 413 15.22 -21.75 -0.46
C THR A 413 14.85 -20.65 -1.44
N LEU A 414 13.63 -20.10 -1.34
CA LEU A 414 13.20 -18.96 -2.17
C LEU A 414 14.11 -17.75 -1.98
N TYR A 415 14.45 -17.44 -0.72
CA TYR A 415 15.38 -16.36 -0.40
C TYR A 415 16.77 -16.60 -1.01
N ASP A 416 17.36 -17.78 -0.74
CA ASP A 416 18.74 -18.08 -1.12
C ASP A 416 18.93 -18.25 -2.63
N THR A 417 17.92 -18.80 -3.34
CA THR A 417 18.10 -19.20 -4.75
C THR A 417 17.45 -18.26 -5.76
N ILE A 418 16.50 -17.44 -5.32
CA ILE A 418 15.75 -16.54 -6.22
C ILE A 418 15.95 -15.09 -5.81
N GLU A 419 15.58 -14.72 -4.58
CA GLU A 419 15.50 -13.31 -4.20
C GLU A 419 16.86 -12.66 -3.95
N LEU A 420 17.76 -13.33 -3.23
CA LEU A 420 19.09 -12.80 -2.96
C LEU A 420 19.95 -12.71 -4.24
N PRO A 421 20.02 -13.71 -5.12
CA PRO A 421 20.69 -13.57 -6.42
C PRO A 421 20.11 -12.46 -7.30
N LEU A 422 18.78 -12.26 -7.23
CA LEU A 422 18.10 -11.21 -8.00
C LEU A 422 18.60 -9.79 -7.64
N VAL A 423 19.04 -9.57 -6.40
CA VAL A 423 19.60 -8.27 -6.00
C VAL A 423 20.80 -7.88 -6.88
N TYR A 424 21.67 -8.82 -7.21
CA TYR A 424 22.82 -8.60 -8.10
C TYR A 424 22.37 -8.34 -9.53
N THR A 425 21.45 -9.16 -10.03
CA THR A 425 20.87 -9.00 -11.38
C THR A 425 20.27 -7.60 -11.54
N LEU A 426 19.44 -7.16 -10.56
CA LEU A 426 18.82 -5.84 -10.61
C LEU A 426 19.82 -4.70 -10.46
N SER A 427 20.85 -4.87 -9.63
CA SER A 427 21.93 -3.88 -9.46
C SER A 427 22.64 -3.62 -10.79
N ASP A 428 22.97 -4.68 -11.54
CA ASP A 428 23.63 -4.55 -12.84
C ASP A 428 22.70 -3.97 -13.90
N MET A 429 21.43 -4.37 -13.93
CA MET A 429 20.42 -3.79 -14.83
C MET A 429 20.21 -2.29 -14.59
N GLU A 430 20.14 -1.86 -13.32
CA GLU A 430 20.02 -0.44 -12.97
C GLU A 430 21.27 0.35 -13.37
N LYS A 431 22.46 -0.24 -13.22
CA LYS A 431 23.71 0.38 -13.60
C LYS A 431 23.88 0.51 -15.12
N GLU A 432 23.47 -0.52 -15.87
CA GLU A 432 23.51 -0.46 -17.34
C GLU A 432 22.51 0.57 -17.88
N GLY A 433 21.28 0.62 -17.34
CA GLY A 433 20.22 1.50 -17.83
C GLY A 433 19.83 1.20 -19.29
N VAL A 434 19.00 2.04 -19.90
CA VAL A 434 18.61 1.92 -21.32
C VAL A 434 18.78 3.24 -22.04
N HIS A 435 19.43 3.23 -23.20
CA HIS A 435 19.69 4.43 -23.98
C HIS A 435 18.39 4.99 -24.58
N VAL A 436 18.25 6.32 -24.57
CA VAL A 436 17.08 7.05 -25.08
C VAL A 436 17.52 8.14 -26.08
N ASP A 437 16.94 8.12 -27.26
CA ASP A 437 17.08 9.20 -28.22
C ASP A 437 16.25 10.42 -27.78
N ALA A 438 16.92 11.40 -27.20
CA ALA A 438 16.30 12.61 -26.67
C ALA A 438 15.63 13.47 -27.77
N GLU A 439 16.19 13.49 -28.99
CA GLU A 439 15.64 14.25 -30.11
C GLU A 439 14.37 13.58 -30.67
N GLU A 440 14.36 12.26 -30.77
CA GLU A 440 13.19 11.48 -31.16
C GLU A 440 12.08 11.62 -30.09
N LEU A 441 12.44 11.58 -28.82
CA LEU A 441 11.50 11.77 -27.70
C LEU A 441 10.84 13.15 -27.77
N LYS A 442 11.63 14.17 -28.04
CA LYS A 442 11.12 15.55 -28.22
C LYS A 442 10.18 15.64 -29.41
N ARG A 443 10.55 15.06 -30.56
CA ARG A 443 9.71 15.03 -31.77
C ARG A 443 8.38 14.34 -31.50
N TYR A 444 8.40 13.22 -30.83
CA TYR A 444 7.21 12.51 -30.40
C TYR A 444 6.31 13.41 -29.52
N GLY A 445 6.91 14.14 -28.58
CA GLY A 445 6.18 15.10 -27.72
C GLY A 445 5.53 16.24 -28.52
N GLU A 446 6.19 16.75 -29.56
CA GLU A 446 5.67 17.78 -30.45
C GLU A 446 4.51 17.26 -31.32
N GLU A 447 4.59 16.02 -31.81
CA GLU A 447 3.50 15.36 -32.55
C GLU A 447 2.25 15.19 -31.67
N LEU A 448 2.43 14.75 -30.43
CA LEU A 448 1.32 14.65 -29.47
C LEU A 448 0.72 16.03 -29.16
N ALA A 449 1.55 17.06 -28.98
CA ALA A 449 1.07 18.41 -28.72
C ALA A 449 0.21 18.95 -29.86
N ALA A 450 0.58 18.69 -31.12
CA ALA A 450 -0.19 19.10 -32.29
C ALA A 450 -1.58 18.42 -32.33
N GLN A 451 -1.65 17.13 -32.04
CA GLN A 451 -2.92 16.37 -31.98
C GLN A 451 -3.81 16.83 -30.81
N ILE A 452 -3.21 17.05 -29.64
CA ILE A 452 -3.89 17.56 -28.44
C ILE A 452 -4.54 18.93 -28.75
N ALA A 453 -3.82 19.84 -29.41
CA ALA A 453 -4.34 21.16 -29.76
C ALA A 453 -5.54 21.09 -30.72
N VAL A 454 -5.55 20.15 -31.67
CA VAL A 454 -6.70 19.94 -32.57
C VAL A 454 -7.91 19.45 -31.77
N LEU A 455 -7.73 18.41 -30.95
CA LEU A 455 -8.80 17.86 -30.11
C LEU A 455 -9.35 18.88 -29.11
N GLU A 456 -8.47 19.67 -28.49
CA GLU A 456 -8.87 20.73 -27.56
C GLU A 456 -9.81 21.74 -28.22
N LYS A 457 -9.46 22.19 -29.40
CA LYS A 457 -10.30 23.12 -30.18
C LYS A 457 -11.66 22.49 -30.51
N GLU A 458 -11.68 21.24 -30.99
CA GLU A 458 -12.89 20.51 -31.31
C GLU A 458 -13.80 20.26 -30.09
N ILE A 459 -13.18 20.00 -28.93
CA ILE A 459 -13.91 19.82 -27.67
C ILE A 459 -14.52 21.15 -27.22
N TYR A 460 -13.79 22.26 -27.28
CA TYR A 460 -14.33 23.59 -26.93
C TYR A 460 -15.45 24.04 -27.88
N GLU A 461 -15.32 23.77 -29.16
CA GLU A 461 -16.39 24.02 -30.13
C GLU A 461 -17.63 23.16 -29.80
N GLY A 462 -17.46 21.89 -29.51
CA GLY A 462 -18.55 20.99 -29.10
C GLY A 462 -19.20 21.34 -27.77
N ALA A 463 -18.42 21.84 -26.82
CA ALA A 463 -18.88 22.24 -25.50
C ALA A 463 -19.48 23.68 -25.50
N GLY A 464 -19.13 24.49 -26.49
CA GLY A 464 -19.56 25.90 -26.60
C GLY A 464 -18.87 26.83 -25.60
N GLU A 465 -17.78 26.42 -24.97
CA GLU A 465 -16.93 27.24 -24.09
C GLU A 465 -15.58 26.54 -23.80
N THR A 466 -14.63 27.33 -23.32
CA THR A 466 -13.31 26.83 -22.88
C THR A 466 -13.34 26.46 -21.42
N PHE A 467 -12.71 25.34 -21.09
CA PHE A 467 -12.61 24.80 -19.72
C PHE A 467 -11.40 23.89 -19.59
N ASN A 468 -11.01 23.52 -18.36
CA ASN A 468 -9.96 22.54 -18.17
C ASN A 468 -10.52 21.11 -18.33
N ILE A 469 -10.24 20.49 -19.49
CA ILE A 469 -10.70 19.13 -19.86
C ILE A 469 -10.18 18.07 -18.89
N ASN A 470 -9.01 18.29 -18.29
CA ASN A 470 -8.43 17.40 -17.28
C ASN A 470 -9.02 17.60 -15.88
N SER A 471 -9.83 18.65 -15.64
CA SER A 471 -10.49 18.86 -14.36
C SER A 471 -11.79 18.03 -14.27
N PRO A 472 -11.89 17.00 -13.39
CA PRO A 472 -13.12 16.23 -13.25
C PRO A 472 -14.34 17.07 -12.91
N LYS A 473 -14.13 18.14 -12.13
CA LYS A 473 -15.20 19.06 -11.71
C LYS A 473 -15.73 19.88 -12.87
N GLN A 474 -14.84 20.49 -13.68
CA GLN A 474 -15.25 21.32 -14.82
C GLN A 474 -15.85 20.45 -15.93
N LEU A 475 -15.21 19.31 -16.24
CA LEU A 475 -15.75 18.39 -17.22
C LEU A 475 -17.12 17.83 -16.80
N GLY A 476 -17.29 17.47 -15.52
CA GLY A 476 -18.58 16.99 -15.01
C GLY A 476 -19.69 18.06 -15.15
N HIS A 477 -19.37 19.33 -14.89
CA HIS A 477 -20.31 20.44 -15.12
C HIS A 477 -20.70 20.56 -16.60
N ILE A 478 -19.72 20.53 -17.51
CA ILE A 478 -19.98 20.62 -18.95
C ILE A 478 -20.86 19.47 -19.44
N LEU A 479 -20.48 18.23 -19.14
CA LEU A 479 -21.18 17.06 -19.67
C LEU A 479 -22.58 16.88 -19.08
N PHE A 480 -22.71 17.02 -17.76
CA PHE A 480 -23.91 16.57 -17.03
C PHE A 480 -24.85 17.73 -16.62
N GLU A 481 -24.38 18.97 -16.56
CA GLU A 481 -25.24 20.12 -16.24
C GLU A 481 -25.50 21.01 -17.48
N LYS A 482 -24.49 21.28 -18.30
CA LYS A 482 -24.67 22.14 -19.47
C LYS A 482 -25.19 21.37 -20.69
N LEU A 483 -24.61 20.22 -20.99
CA LEU A 483 -25.01 19.38 -22.14
C LEU A 483 -26.06 18.33 -21.78
N GLU A 484 -26.48 18.30 -20.50
CA GLU A 484 -27.55 17.42 -19.96
C GLU A 484 -27.40 15.95 -20.32
N MET A 485 -26.14 15.45 -20.45
CA MET A 485 -25.88 14.03 -20.72
C MET A 485 -26.24 13.17 -19.51
N PRO A 486 -26.67 11.91 -19.71
CA PRO A 486 -27.00 11.04 -18.59
C PRO A 486 -25.75 10.70 -17.74
N TYR A 487 -25.89 10.78 -16.41
CA TYR A 487 -24.79 10.44 -15.48
C TYR A 487 -25.08 9.14 -14.72
N GLY A 488 -24.05 8.27 -14.60
CA GLY A 488 -24.19 6.98 -13.93
C GLY A 488 -23.88 7.02 -12.43
N LYS A 489 -22.99 7.94 -11.97
CA LYS A 489 -22.54 7.99 -10.58
C LYS A 489 -22.20 9.41 -10.14
N LYS A 490 -22.76 9.81 -8.99
CA LYS A 490 -22.40 11.04 -8.31
C LYS A 490 -21.48 10.73 -7.12
N THR A 491 -20.36 11.45 -7.00
CA THR A 491 -19.40 11.31 -5.90
C THR A 491 -19.63 12.42 -4.87
N LYS A 492 -18.94 12.36 -3.72
CA LYS A 492 -18.99 13.44 -2.70
C LYS A 492 -18.52 14.80 -3.24
N THR A 493 -17.70 14.80 -4.30
CA THR A 493 -17.10 16.00 -4.90
C THR A 493 -17.71 16.43 -6.24
N GLY A 494 -18.75 15.73 -6.72
CA GLY A 494 -19.44 16.02 -7.98
C GLY A 494 -19.69 14.76 -8.83
N TYR A 495 -19.81 14.95 -10.13
CA TYR A 495 -20.04 13.84 -11.08
C TYR A 495 -18.74 13.06 -11.32
N SER A 496 -18.87 11.73 -11.47
CA SER A 496 -17.74 10.90 -11.89
C SER A 496 -17.47 11.11 -13.40
N THR A 497 -16.23 11.45 -13.72
CA THR A 497 -15.72 11.51 -15.10
C THR A 497 -14.58 10.49 -15.30
N ALA A 498 -14.64 9.36 -14.59
CA ALA A 498 -13.71 8.26 -14.74
C ALA A 498 -13.88 7.61 -16.14
N ALA A 499 -12.83 6.94 -16.61
CA ALA A 499 -12.78 6.40 -17.98
C ALA A 499 -13.95 5.45 -18.25
N ASP A 500 -14.27 4.56 -17.30
CA ASP A 500 -15.37 3.60 -17.37
C ASP A 500 -16.75 4.24 -17.53
N VAL A 501 -16.93 5.45 -16.97
CA VAL A 501 -18.17 6.24 -17.13
C VAL A 501 -18.21 6.92 -18.51
N LEU A 502 -17.08 7.50 -18.91
CA LEU A 502 -17.01 8.19 -20.20
C LEU A 502 -17.05 7.21 -21.38
N GLU A 503 -16.44 6.05 -21.30
CA GLU A 503 -16.48 5.00 -22.34
C GLU A 503 -17.92 4.57 -22.66
N LYS A 504 -18.79 4.44 -21.66
CA LYS A 504 -20.21 4.16 -21.86
C LYS A 504 -20.95 5.28 -22.59
N LEU A 505 -20.59 6.52 -22.30
CA LEU A 505 -21.18 7.69 -22.94
C LEU A 505 -20.64 7.90 -24.37
N ALA A 506 -19.38 7.53 -24.60
CA ALA A 506 -18.71 7.71 -25.89
C ALA A 506 -19.42 6.96 -27.04
N VAL A 507 -20.16 5.90 -26.73
CA VAL A 507 -20.94 5.15 -27.74
C VAL A 507 -22.02 6.02 -28.38
N GLU A 508 -22.65 6.90 -27.61
CA GLU A 508 -23.76 7.76 -28.07
C GLU A 508 -23.34 9.21 -28.33
N TYR A 509 -22.24 9.66 -27.67
CA TYR A 509 -21.82 11.05 -27.69
C TYR A 509 -20.41 11.21 -28.29
N PRO A 510 -20.25 11.59 -29.58
CA PRO A 510 -18.92 11.73 -30.20
C PRO A 510 -17.98 12.72 -29.48
N LEU A 511 -18.54 13.74 -28.82
CA LEU A 511 -17.75 14.67 -28.01
C LEU A 511 -17.01 13.95 -26.88
N VAL A 512 -17.65 12.95 -26.26
CA VAL A 512 -17.04 12.19 -25.16
C VAL A 512 -15.90 11.30 -25.66
N SER A 513 -16.01 10.76 -26.88
CA SER A 513 -14.90 10.02 -27.53
C SER A 513 -13.67 10.93 -27.72
N LYS A 514 -13.86 12.16 -28.16
CA LYS A 514 -12.77 13.14 -28.31
C LYS A 514 -12.15 13.51 -26.95
N ILE A 515 -12.95 13.62 -25.89
CA ILE A 515 -12.46 13.89 -24.54
C ILE A 515 -11.63 12.73 -24.01
N LEU A 516 -12.04 11.49 -24.26
CA LEU A 516 -11.26 10.29 -23.90
C LEU A 516 -9.92 10.30 -24.65
N GLU A 517 -9.93 10.53 -25.94
CA GLU A 517 -8.72 10.61 -26.79
C GLU A 517 -7.79 11.74 -26.31
N TYR A 518 -8.33 12.95 -26.09
CA TYR A 518 -7.56 14.06 -25.53
C TYR A 518 -6.87 13.70 -24.22
N ARG A 519 -7.59 13.08 -23.28
CA ARG A 519 -7.03 12.68 -21.98
C ARG A 519 -5.95 11.62 -22.12
N GLN A 520 -6.11 10.68 -23.05
CA GLN A 520 -5.11 9.68 -23.35
C GLN A 520 -3.83 10.31 -23.91
N LEU A 521 -3.96 11.19 -24.92
CA LEU A 521 -2.80 11.88 -25.52
C LEU A 521 -2.13 12.82 -24.52
N ALA A 522 -2.89 13.58 -23.73
CA ALA A 522 -2.36 14.45 -22.68
C ALA A 522 -1.57 13.66 -21.63
N LYS A 523 -2.04 12.45 -21.25
CA LYS A 523 -1.32 11.56 -20.35
C LYS A 523 -0.05 11.01 -20.99
N LEU A 524 -0.10 10.58 -22.26
CA LEU A 524 1.08 10.12 -22.99
C LEU A 524 2.14 11.22 -23.04
N LYS A 525 1.75 12.43 -23.38
CA LYS A 525 2.65 13.57 -23.43
C LYS A 525 3.28 13.88 -22.07
N SER A 526 2.44 14.11 -21.05
CA SER A 526 2.93 14.55 -19.73
C SER A 526 3.76 13.47 -19.01
N THR A 527 3.35 12.20 -19.11
CA THR A 527 4.00 11.12 -18.35
C THR A 527 5.21 10.56 -19.07
N TYR A 528 5.12 10.39 -20.40
CA TYR A 528 6.18 9.72 -21.15
C TYR A 528 7.02 10.70 -21.98
N ALA A 529 6.45 11.56 -22.84
CA ALA A 529 7.27 12.45 -23.65
C ALA A 529 8.00 13.48 -22.78
N ASP A 530 7.27 14.24 -21.96
CA ASP A 530 7.87 15.27 -21.10
C ASP A 530 8.50 14.66 -19.83
N GLY A 531 7.89 13.58 -19.29
CA GLY A 531 8.32 12.96 -18.04
C GLY A 531 9.65 12.22 -18.17
N LEU A 532 9.82 11.37 -19.20
CA LEU A 532 11.05 10.60 -19.40
C LEU A 532 12.26 11.47 -19.67
N ALA A 533 12.08 12.62 -20.35
CA ALA A 533 13.17 13.55 -20.64
C ALA A 533 13.93 14.02 -19.39
N ASN A 534 13.26 14.06 -18.22
CA ASN A 534 13.86 14.49 -16.96
C ASN A 534 14.76 13.40 -16.31
N PHE A 535 14.71 12.17 -16.82
CA PHE A 535 15.46 11.03 -16.28
C PHE A 535 16.59 10.58 -17.21
N ILE A 536 16.81 11.27 -18.33
CA ILE A 536 17.96 11.00 -19.22
C ILE A 536 19.21 11.56 -18.54
N GLU A 537 20.16 10.71 -18.21
CA GLU A 537 21.40 11.09 -17.55
C GLU A 537 22.47 11.53 -18.58
N GLU A 538 23.64 11.94 -18.10
CA GLU A 538 24.72 12.49 -18.95
C GLU A 538 25.23 11.46 -19.99
N ASP A 539 25.11 10.18 -19.73
CA ASP A 539 25.45 9.09 -20.65
C ASP A 539 24.39 8.83 -21.73
N GLY A 540 23.27 9.58 -21.71
CA GLY A 540 22.15 9.41 -22.62
C GLY A 540 21.23 8.23 -22.27
N ARG A 541 21.36 7.66 -21.09
CA ARG A 541 20.56 6.50 -20.64
C ARG A 541 19.56 6.90 -19.55
N ILE A 542 18.56 6.06 -19.36
CA ILE A 542 17.64 6.11 -18.23
C ILE A 542 17.95 4.92 -17.32
N HIS A 543 18.25 5.21 -16.05
CA HIS A 543 18.55 4.24 -15.02
C HIS A 543 17.33 4.11 -14.09
N THR A 544 16.34 3.30 -14.51
CA THR A 544 15.17 3.03 -13.68
C THR A 544 15.55 2.25 -12.42
N THR A 545 14.82 2.45 -11.33
CA THR A 545 14.99 1.66 -10.12
C THR A 545 13.97 0.51 -10.09
N PHE A 546 14.44 -0.73 -10.00
CA PHE A 546 13.60 -1.92 -9.84
C PHE A 546 13.30 -2.17 -8.35
N GLN A 547 12.03 -2.12 -7.98
CA GLN A 547 11.58 -2.37 -6.62
C GLN A 547 11.23 -3.85 -6.44
N GLN A 548 12.04 -4.56 -5.67
CA GLN A 548 11.88 -5.99 -5.40
C GLN A 548 10.89 -6.26 -4.23
N THR A 549 10.70 -5.31 -3.32
CA THR A 549 10.04 -5.49 -2.02
C THR A 549 8.69 -4.77 -1.90
N VAL A 550 8.06 -4.38 -3.02
CA VAL A 550 6.83 -3.57 -3.00
C VAL A 550 5.57 -4.38 -3.28
N THR A 551 5.61 -5.31 -4.24
CA THR A 551 4.39 -6.01 -4.64
C THR A 551 4.11 -7.24 -3.79
N ALA A 552 2.87 -7.41 -3.34
CA ALA A 552 2.49 -8.60 -2.57
C ALA A 552 2.48 -9.91 -3.38
N THR A 553 2.61 -9.83 -4.70
CA THR A 553 2.61 -11.00 -5.61
C THR A 553 3.99 -11.54 -5.93
N GLY A 554 5.06 -10.85 -5.54
CA GLY A 554 6.42 -11.17 -5.96
C GLY A 554 6.85 -10.52 -7.28
N ARG A 555 5.95 -9.87 -8.02
CA ARG A 555 6.33 -9.13 -9.23
C ARG A 555 7.26 -7.98 -8.89
N LEU A 556 8.16 -7.64 -9.81
CA LEU A 556 8.92 -6.41 -9.72
C LEU A 556 8.04 -5.20 -10.02
N SER A 557 8.40 -4.07 -9.48
CA SER A 557 7.88 -2.75 -9.86
C SER A 557 9.06 -1.88 -10.30
N SER A 558 8.82 -0.91 -11.18
CA SER A 558 9.84 0.02 -11.68
C SER A 558 9.42 1.44 -11.31
N THR A 559 10.37 2.23 -10.84
CA THR A 559 10.17 3.63 -10.45
C THR A 559 11.32 4.51 -10.93
N ASP A 560 11.11 5.79 -11.01
CA ASP A 560 12.10 6.82 -11.33
C ASP A 560 12.89 6.59 -12.61
N PRO A 561 12.24 6.42 -13.78
CA PRO A 561 10.81 6.38 -14.08
C PRO A 561 10.24 4.96 -14.12
N ASN A 562 8.89 4.80 -14.09
CA ASN A 562 8.26 3.50 -14.28
C ASN A 562 8.24 3.11 -15.77
N LEU A 563 9.17 2.27 -16.19
CA LEU A 563 9.27 1.76 -17.55
C LEU A 563 8.37 0.54 -17.84
N GLN A 564 7.84 -0.12 -16.80
CA GLN A 564 6.94 -1.28 -16.96
C GLN A 564 5.52 -0.89 -17.38
N ASN A 565 5.15 0.39 -17.25
CA ASN A 565 3.81 0.89 -17.56
C ASN A 565 3.71 1.61 -18.91
N ILE A 566 4.70 1.48 -19.78
CA ILE A 566 4.67 2.05 -21.14
C ILE A 566 3.51 1.40 -21.92
N PRO A 567 2.54 2.19 -22.43
CA PRO A 567 1.35 1.65 -23.08
C PRO A 567 1.67 0.85 -24.34
N ILE A 568 1.06 -0.34 -24.48
CA ILE A 568 1.22 -1.22 -25.65
C ILE A 568 -0.06 -1.42 -26.44
N ARG A 569 -1.23 -1.08 -25.86
CA ARG A 569 -2.54 -1.35 -26.49
C ARG A 569 -2.88 -0.35 -27.60
N MET A 570 -2.41 0.87 -27.46
CA MET A 570 -2.62 1.94 -28.42
C MET A 570 -1.40 2.12 -29.31
N GLU A 571 -1.58 2.31 -30.60
CA GLU A 571 -0.46 2.52 -31.54
C GLU A 571 0.40 3.73 -31.14
N LEU A 572 -0.22 4.87 -30.86
CA LEU A 572 0.51 6.06 -30.37
C LEU A 572 1.28 5.78 -29.07
N GLY A 573 0.71 4.99 -28.16
CA GLY A 573 1.40 4.57 -26.93
C GLY A 573 2.60 3.67 -27.23
N ARG A 574 2.46 2.76 -28.19
CA ARG A 574 3.57 1.87 -28.62
C ARG A 574 4.71 2.64 -29.28
N MET A 575 4.41 3.73 -29.99
CA MET A 575 5.40 4.56 -30.68
C MET A 575 6.48 5.10 -29.73
N ILE A 576 6.17 5.31 -28.44
CA ILE A 576 7.18 5.72 -27.46
C ILE A 576 8.35 4.72 -27.34
N ARG A 577 8.12 3.44 -27.62
CA ARG A 577 9.19 2.43 -27.60
C ARG A 577 10.25 2.62 -28.68
N LYS A 578 10.00 3.46 -29.70
CA LYS A 578 10.99 3.80 -30.74
C LYS A 578 12.13 4.66 -30.23
N VAL A 579 11.88 5.43 -29.17
CA VAL A 579 12.92 6.29 -28.58
C VAL A 579 13.97 5.51 -27.79
N PHE A 580 13.67 4.26 -27.40
CA PHE A 580 14.61 3.40 -26.71
C PHE A 580 15.46 2.66 -27.75
N LEU A 581 16.75 2.92 -27.71
CA LEU A 581 17.74 2.40 -28.67
C LEU A 581 18.78 1.56 -27.92
N PRO A 582 19.36 0.53 -28.54
CA PRO A 582 20.58 -0.06 -28.03
C PRO A 582 21.76 0.91 -28.28
N LYS A 583 22.88 0.72 -27.60
CA LYS A 583 24.09 1.48 -27.89
C LYS A 583 24.57 1.26 -29.33
N ASP A 584 25.37 2.19 -29.80
CA ASP A 584 25.84 2.18 -31.18
C ASP A 584 26.42 0.82 -31.63
N GLY A 585 25.87 0.31 -32.72
CA GLY A 585 26.28 -0.98 -33.31
C GLY A 585 25.66 -2.20 -32.61
N TYR A 586 24.91 -2.07 -31.55
CA TYR A 586 24.19 -3.17 -30.87
C TYR A 586 22.78 -3.34 -31.42
N ILE A 587 22.14 -4.41 -31.00
CA ILE A 587 20.77 -4.76 -31.39
C ILE A 587 19.98 -5.17 -30.11
N PHE A 588 18.70 -4.80 -30.02
CA PHE A 588 17.85 -5.37 -28.99
C PHE A 588 17.42 -6.79 -29.36
N VAL A 589 17.50 -7.66 -28.37
CA VAL A 589 16.86 -8.99 -28.36
C VAL A 589 15.84 -8.99 -27.26
N ASP A 590 14.61 -9.17 -27.61
CA ASP A 590 13.45 -9.25 -26.70
C ASP A 590 12.93 -10.68 -26.67
N ALA A 591 12.63 -11.19 -25.50
CA ALA A 591 12.01 -12.49 -25.32
C ALA A 591 10.85 -12.39 -24.32
N ASP A 592 9.67 -12.82 -24.74
CA ASP A 592 8.42 -12.76 -23.99
C ASP A 592 7.86 -14.17 -23.79
N TYR A 593 7.43 -14.51 -22.56
CA TYR A 593 6.78 -15.79 -22.32
C TYR A 593 5.41 -15.88 -23.01
N SER A 594 5.20 -16.94 -23.75
CA SER A 594 3.92 -17.22 -24.37
C SER A 594 2.92 -17.80 -23.35
N GLN A 595 1.99 -16.96 -22.88
CA GLN A 595 0.86 -17.35 -22.01
C GLN A 595 1.28 -18.06 -20.72
N ILE A 596 2.31 -17.55 -20.02
CA ILE A 596 2.90 -18.20 -18.85
C ILE A 596 1.87 -18.54 -17.76
N GLU A 597 0.94 -17.62 -17.44
CA GLU A 597 -0.07 -17.84 -16.39
C GLU A 597 -1.04 -18.99 -16.71
N LEU A 598 -1.41 -19.17 -17.98
CA LEU A 598 -2.26 -20.28 -18.40
C LEU A 598 -1.50 -21.62 -18.42
N ARG A 599 -0.22 -21.62 -18.73
CA ARG A 599 0.65 -22.81 -18.64
C ARG A 599 0.86 -23.24 -17.18
N ILE A 600 1.04 -22.28 -16.29
CA ILE A 600 1.07 -22.51 -14.83
C ILE A 600 -0.27 -23.06 -14.34
N LEU A 601 -1.39 -22.48 -14.77
CA LEU A 601 -2.71 -23.00 -14.43
C LEU A 601 -2.92 -24.45 -14.89
N ALA A 602 -2.49 -24.77 -16.12
CA ALA A 602 -2.55 -26.13 -16.64
C ALA A 602 -1.75 -27.11 -15.76
N HIS A 603 -0.53 -26.74 -15.41
CA HIS A 603 0.33 -27.55 -14.55
C HIS A 603 -0.27 -27.72 -13.14
N MET A 604 -0.63 -26.62 -12.46
CA MET A 604 -1.08 -26.63 -11.07
C MET A 604 -2.45 -27.31 -10.90
N SER A 605 -3.35 -27.15 -11.87
CA SER A 605 -4.66 -27.83 -11.85
C SER A 605 -4.58 -29.30 -12.24
N GLY A 606 -3.57 -29.68 -13.03
CA GLY A 606 -3.47 -31.00 -13.62
C GLY A 606 -4.62 -31.31 -14.58
N ASP A 607 -5.19 -30.31 -15.24
CA ASP A 607 -6.27 -30.50 -16.22
C ASP A 607 -5.70 -31.08 -17.51
N GLU A 608 -6.03 -32.33 -17.77
CA GLU A 608 -5.47 -33.09 -18.90
C GLU A 608 -5.86 -32.50 -20.26
N MET A 609 -7.05 -31.93 -20.40
CA MET A 609 -7.47 -31.31 -21.65
C MET A 609 -6.65 -30.07 -21.96
N LEU A 610 -6.41 -29.22 -20.96
CA LEU A 610 -5.59 -28.03 -21.12
C LEU A 610 -4.12 -28.38 -21.34
N ILE A 611 -3.58 -29.38 -20.63
CA ILE A 611 -2.22 -29.89 -20.82
C ILE A 611 -2.05 -30.47 -22.23
N GLN A 612 -2.99 -31.28 -22.70
CA GLN A 612 -2.92 -31.88 -24.03
C GLN A 612 -2.98 -30.83 -25.14
N ALA A 613 -3.82 -29.79 -24.97
CA ALA A 613 -3.91 -28.71 -25.93
C ALA A 613 -2.57 -27.97 -26.12
N TYR A 614 -1.84 -27.75 -25.02
CA TYR A 614 -0.48 -27.17 -25.09
C TYR A 614 0.52 -28.13 -25.76
N ARG A 615 0.48 -29.42 -25.43
CA ARG A 615 1.37 -30.42 -26.05
C ARG A 615 1.16 -30.57 -27.55
N GLU A 616 -0.06 -30.37 -28.02
CA GLU A 616 -0.42 -30.41 -29.42
C GLU A 616 -0.25 -29.05 -30.12
N ALA A 617 0.32 -28.05 -29.45
CA ALA A 617 0.50 -26.68 -29.95
C ALA A 617 -0.76 -26.05 -30.54
N GLN A 618 -1.92 -26.36 -29.96
CA GLN A 618 -3.22 -25.79 -30.38
C GLN A 618 -3.38 -24.36 -29.87
N ASP A 619 -4.17 -23.57 -30.62
CA ASP A 619 -4.60 -22.25 -30.15
C ASP A 619 -5.57 -22.38 -28.98
N ILE A 620 -5.06 -22.19 -27.75
CA ILE A 620 -5.83 -22.34 -26.50
C ILE A 620 -7.10 -21.49 -26.47
N HIS A 621 -7.05 -20.27 -27.00
CA HIS A 621 -8.23 -19.41 -27.02
C HIS A 621 -9.28 -19.89 -28.02
N ARG A 622 -8.82 -20.43 -29.15
CA ARG A 622 -9.69 -21.03 -30.13
C ARG A 622 -10.29 -22.34 -29.61
N MET A 623 -9.50 -23.15 -28.91
CA MET A 623 -9.97 -24.37 -28.28
C MET A 623 -11.01 -24.09 -27.21
N THR A 624 -10.72 -23.16 -26.29
CA THR A 624 -11.70 -22.72 -25.30
C THR A 624 -12.97 -22.18 -25.94
N ALA A 625 -12.86 -21.43 -27.05
CA ALA A 625 -14.04 -20.97 -27.81
C ALA A 625 -14.87 -22.13 -28.37
N SER A 626 -14.18 -23.12 -28.95
CA SER A 626 -14.84 -24.34 -29.44
C SER A 626 -15.64 -25.03 -28.34
N GLN A 627 -15.08 -25.17 -27.15
CA GLN A 627 -15.72 -25.81 -26.00
C GLN A 627 -16.90 -24.97 -25.45
N VAL A 628 -16.62 -23.70 -25.13
CA VAL A 628 -17.60 -22.81 -24.47
C VAL A 628 -18.79 -22.47 -25.37
N PHE A 629 -18.56 -22.30 -26.68
CA PHE A 629 -19.60 -21.94 -27.64
C PHE A 629 -20.17 -23.15 -28.43
N HIS A 630 -19.67 -24.38 -28.15
CA HIS A 630 -20.04 -25.60 -28.87
C HIS A 630 -19.92 -25.46 -30.40
N THR A 631 -18.87 -24.78 -30.85
CA THR A 631 -18.55 -24.53 -32.24
C THR A 631 -17.39 -25.43 -32.67
N PRO A 632 -17.43 -26.12 -33.81
CA PRO A 632 -16.25 -26.85 -34.29
C PRO A 632 -15.02 -25.98 -34.35
N PHE A 633 -13.85 -26.50 -33.99
CA PHE A 633 -12.61 -25.76 -33.89
C PHE A 633 -12.29 -24.90 -35.12
N GLU A 634 -12.51 -25.48 -36.32
CA GLU A 634 -12.27 -24.79 -37.60
C GLU A 634 -13.27 -23.66 -37.90
N GLU A 635 -14.46 -23.70 -37.29
CA GLU A 635 -15.55 -22.76 -37.52
C GLU A 635 -15.58 -21.64 -36.46
N VAL A 636 -14.66 -21.67 -35.46
CA VAL A 636 -14.57 -20.64 -34.43
C VAL A 636 -14.25 -19.29 -35.06
N THR A 637 -15.11 -18.30 -34.82
CA THR A 637 -14.94 -16.95 -35.31
C THR A 637 -13.95 -16.17 -34.48
N ASP A 638 -13.37 -15.10 -35.05
CA ASP A 638 -12.45 -14.22 -34.32
C ASP A 638 -13.12 -13.57 -33.10
N LEU A 639 -14.42 -13.28 -33.16
CA LEU A 639 -15.16 -12.77 -32.01
C LEU A 639 -15.24 -13.79 -30.88
N GLN A 640 -15.59 -15.03 -31.20
CA GLN A 640 -15.65 -16.13 -30.23
C GLN A 640 -14.28 -16.40 -29.62
N ARG A 641 -13.22 -16.41 -30.45
CA ARG A 641 -11.82 -16.53 -29.96
C ARG A 641 -11.44 -15.40 -29.02
N ARG A 642 -11.80 -14.16 -29.35
CA ARG A 642 -11.55 -12.99 -28.49
C ARG A 642 -12.32 -13.09 -27.17
N ASN A 643 -13.58 -13.49 -27.21
CA ASN A 643 -14.40 -13.71 -26.01
C ASN A 643 -13.82 -14.83 -25.14
N ALA A 644 -13.41 -15.93 -25.72
CA ALA A 644 -12.74 -17.02 -25.00
C ALA A 644 -11.41 -16.58 -24.38
N LYS A 645 -10.64 -15.71 -25.04
CA LYS A 645 -9.44 -15.10 -24.48
C LYS A 645 -9.77 -14.31 -23.19
N ALA A 646 -10.83 -13.52 -23.20
CA ALA A 646 -11.28 -12.78 -22.02
C ALA A 646 -11.76 -13.72 -20.90
N VAL A 647 -12.44 -14.83 -21.25
CA VAL A 647 -12.81 -15.86 -20.27
C VAL A 647 -11.58 -16.53 -19.67
N ASN A 648 -10.63 -16.99 -20.48
CA ASN A 648 -9.39 -17.63 -20.01
C ASN A 648 -8.62 -16.75 -19.00
N PHE A 649 -8.35 -15.50 -19.35
CA PHE A 649 -7.69 -14.57 -18.43
C PHE A 649 -8.58 -14.21 -17.23
N GLY A 650 -9.87 -14.01 -17.47
CA GLY A 650 -10.81 -13.75 -16.40
C GLY A 650 -10.82 -14.85 -15.33
N ILE A 651 -10.79 -16.11 -15.72
CA ILE A 651 -10.74 -17.26 -14.80
C ILE A 651 -9.45 -17.23 -13.96
N VAL A 652 -8.29 -16.99 -14.59
CA VAL A 652 -7.00 -16.84 -13.86
C VAL A 652 -7.09 -15.74 -12.81
N TYR A 653 -7.78 -14.64 -13.11
CA TYR A 653 -7.95 -13.52 -12.18
C TYR A 653 -9.16 -13.63 -11.23
N GLY A 654 -9.86 -14.77 -11.24
CA GLY A 654 -11.06 -14.99 -10.40
C GLY A 654 -12.21 -14.06 -10.74
N ILE A 655 -12.45 -13.79 -12.04
CA ILE A 655 -13.49 -12.88 -12.51
C ILE A 655 -14.89 -13.33 -12.10
N SER A 656 -15.73 -12.39 -11.67
CA SER A 656 -17.16 -12.66 -11.47
C SER A 656 -17.95 -12.54 -12.77
N SER A 657 -19.14 -13.15 -12.82
CA SER A 657 -20.07 -12.99 -13.96
C SER A 657 -20.42 -11.51 -14.22
N PHE A 658 -20.40 -10.66 -13.19
CA PHE A 658 -20.58 -9.22 -13.36
C PHE A 658 -19.36 -8.59 -14.07
N GLY A 659 -18.14 -8.91 -13.64
CA GLY A 659 -16.91 -8.41 -14.28
C GLY A 659 -16.85 -8.83 -15.75
N LEU A 660 -17.03 -10.13 -16.03
CA LEU A 660 -17.01 -10.67 -17.39
C LEU A 660 -18.10 -10.05 -18.27
N SER A 661 -19.28 -9.77 -17.71
CA SER A 661 -20.37 -9.11 -18.46
C SER A 661 -20.01 -7.70 -18.89
N GLN A 662 -19.26 -6.97 -18.07
CA GLN A 662 -18.77 -5.63 -18.43
C GLN A 662 -17.66 -5.70 -19.49
N ASP A 663 -16.70 -6.63 -19.34
CA ASP A 663 -15.58 -6.77 -20.27
C ASP A 663 -16.01 -7.16 -21.68
N LEU A 664 -17.02 -8.04 -21.78
CA LEU A 664 -17.54 -8.53 -23.06
C LEU A 664 -18.75 -7.74 -23.58
N SER A 665 -19.28 -6.81 -22.81
CA SER A 665 -20.52 -6.07 -23.12
C SER A 665 -21.72 -7.00 -23.38
N ILE A 666 -21.84 -8.06 -22.57
CA ILE A 666 -22.93 -9.05 -22.62
C ILE A 666 -23.77 -9.01 -21.33
N SER A 667 -24.89 -9.72 -21.32
CA SER A 667 -25.70 -9.85 -20.12
C SER A 667 -24.96 -10.62 -19.00
N LYS A 668 -25.25 -10.32 -17.74
CA LYS A 668 -24.70 -11.07 -16.59
C LYS A 668 -25.06 -12.58 -16.67
N LYS A 669 -26.22 -12.91 -17.24
CA LYS A 669 -26.66 -14.29 -17.42
C LYS A 669 -25.78 -15.03 -18.44
N GLU A 670 -25.52 -14.42 -19.60
CA GLU A 670 -24.60 -14.97 -20.60
C GLU A 670 -23.17 -15.12 -20.05
N ALA A 671 -22.68 -14.11 -19.33
CA ALA A 671 -21.37 -14.21 -18.69
C ALA A 671 -21.30 -15.38 -17.69
N GLN A 672 -22.35 -15.60 -16.92
CA GLN A 672 -22.45 -16.73 -16.00
C GLN A 672 -22.46 -18.07 -16.75
N GLU A 673 -23.20 -18.16 -17.82
CA GLU A 673 -23.25 -19.37 -18.69
C GLU A 673 -21.88 -19.67 -19.32
N TYR A 674 -21.11 -18.64 -19.71
CA TYR A 674 -19.73 -18.83 -20.22
C TYR A 674 -18.79 -19.39 -19.15
N ILE A 675 -18.87 -18.87 -17.92
CA ILE A 675 -18.06 -19.37 -16.79
C ILE A 675 -18.43 -20.82 -16.45
N GLU A 676 -19.73 -21.15 -16.43
CA GLU A 676 -20.22 -22.50 -16.14
C GLU A 676 -19.72 -23.50 -17.18
N ARG A 677 -19.89 -23.20 -18.48
CA ARG A 677 -19.41 -24.04 -19.57
C ARG A 677 -17.89 -24.19 -19.58
N TYR A 678 -17.16 -23.13 -19.20
CA TYR A 678 -15.71 -23.23 -19.05
C TYR A 678 -15.34 -24.27 -17.98
N PHE A 679 -15.98 -24.23 -16.82
CA PHE A 679 -15.70 -25.19 -15.75
C PHE A 679 -16.28 -26.60 -16.01
N GLU A 680 -17.32 -26.72 -16.83
CA GLU A 680 -17.77 -28.03 -17.36
C GLU A 680 -16.70 -28.64 -18.27
N SER A 681 -16.06 -27.82 -19.10
CA SER A 681 -15.00 -28.27 -20.02
C SER A 681 -13.69 -28.56 -19.32
N TYR A 682 -13.39 -27.78 -18.25
CA TYR A 682 -12.14 -27.87 -17.48
C TYR A 682 -12.41 -28.07 -15.97
N PRO A 683 -12.96 -29.23 -15.57
CA PRO A 683 -13.40 -29.45 -14.18
C PRO A 683 -12.25 -29.42 -13.15
N LYS A 684 -11.03 -29.81 -13.55
CA LYS A 684 -9.85 -29.80 -12.69
C LYS A 684 -9.39 -28.38 -12.36
N ILE A 685 -9.61 -27.43 -13.26
CA ILE A 685 -9.34 -26.02 -12.98
C ILE A 685 -10.25 -25.52 -11.86
N LYS A 686 -11.55 -25.87 -11.92
CA LYS A 686 -12.49 -25.50 -10.84
C LYS A 686 -12.09 -26.10 -9.51
N GLU A 687 -11.78 -27.40 -9.49
CA GLU A 687 -11.33 -28.10 -8.28
C GLU A 687 -10.09 -27.44 -7.69
N PHE A 688 -9.12 -27.05 -8.51
CA PHE A 688 -7.90 -26.36 -8.10
C PHE A 688 -8.20 -24.99 -7.50
N LEU A 689 -9.00 -24.15 -8.17
CA LEU A 689 -9.33 -22.80 -7.70
C LEU A 689 -10.13 -22.83 -6.39
N ASP A 690 -11.13 -23.71 -6.29
CA ASP A 690 -11.90 -23.92 -5.07
C ASP A 690 -10.96 -24.41 -3.93
N GLY A 691 -10.04 -25.32 -4.23
CA GLY A 691 -9.03 -25.81 -3.32
C GLY A 691 -8.08 -24.71 -2.82
N CYS A 692 -7.69 -23.76 -3.67
CA CYS A 692 -6.90 -22.59 -3.28
C CYS A 692 -7.64 -21.73 -2.24
N VAL A 693 -8.94 -21.49 -2.45
CA VAL A 693 -9.79 -20.72 -1.52
C VAL A 693 -9.92 -21.44 -0.18
N GLU A 694 -10.22 -22.74 -0.18
CA GLU A 694 -10.36 -23.53 1.05
C GLU A 694 -9.04 -23.60 1.84
N LYS A 695 -7.93 -23.80 1.13
CA LYS A 695 -6.60 -23.78 1.75
C LYS A 695 -6.28 -22.41 2.35
N ALA A 696 -6.56 -21.34 1.63
CA ALA A 696 -6.33 -20.00 2.12
C ALA A 696 -7.21 -19.64 3.34
N LYS A 697 -8.46 -20.11 3.38
CA LYS A 697 -9.33 -19.97 4.57
C LYS A 697 -8.77 -20.69 5.79
N LYS A 698 -8.15 -21.84 5.58
CA LYS A 698 -7.55 -22.64 6.66
C LYS A 698 -6.22 -22.07 7.14
N ASP A 699 -5.34 -21.73 6.21
CA ASP A 699 -3.94 -21.41 6.48
C ASP A 699 -3.71 -19.90 6.69
N GLY A 700 -4.63 -19.04 6.23
CA GLY A 700 -4.54 -17.57 6.27
C GLY A 700 -3.65 -16.95 5.18
N TYR A 701 -3.13 -17.76 4.25
CA TYR A 701 -2.26 -17.31 3.17
C TYR A 701 -2.36 -18.18 1.91
N SER A 702 -1.94 -17.63 0.76
CA SER A 702 -1.69 -18.39 -0.47
C SER A 702 -0.20 -18.70 -0.64
N VAL A 703 0.12 -19.73 -1.43
CA VAL A 703 1.51 -20.19 -1.66
C VAL A 703 1.74 -20.43 -3.16
N THR A 704 2.90 -19.98 -3.68
CA THR A 704 3.38 -20.32 -5.03
C THR A 704 4.03 -21.69 -5.09
N MET A 705 4.35 -22.19 -6.29
CA MET A 705 5.12 -23.43 -6.48
C MET A 705 6.50 -23.38 -5.79
N PHE A 706 7.10 -22.21 -5.67
CA PHE A 706 8.41 -21.99 -5.06
C PHE A 706 8.35 -21.62 -3.58
N GLY A 707 7.17 -21.71 -2.96
CA GLY A 707 7.00 -21.52 -1.53
C GLY A 707 6.76 -20.08 -1.09
N ARG A 708 6.68 -19.10 -2.01
CA ARG A 708 6.35 -17.72 -1.67
C ARG A 708 4.96 -17.66 -1.05
N ARG A 709 4.86 -17.02 0.12
CA ARG A 709 3.60 -16.85 0.85
C ARG A 709 3.05 -15.45 0.68
N ARG A 710 1.73 -15.37 0.47
CA ARG A 710 0.98 -14.12 0.51
C ARG A 710 -0.10 -14.22 1.58
N PRO A 711 0.00 -13.49 2.70
CA PRO A 711 -1.04 -13.42 3.73
C PRO A 711 -2.34 -12.85 3.15
N LEU A 712 -3.49 -13.35 3.62
CA LEU A 712 -4.82 -13.00 3.13
C LEU A 712 -5.76 -12.66 4.30
N PRO A 713 -5.54 -11.54 5.00
CA PRO A 713 -6.39 -11.17 6.13
C PRO A 713 -7.85 -10.94 5.73
N GLU A 714 -8.13 -10.56 4.47
CA GLU A 714 -9.47 -10.31 3.95
C GLU A 714 -10.34 -11.56 3.87
N ILE A 715 -9.73 -12.76 3.77
CA ILE A 715 -10.47 -14.01 3.49
C ILE A 715 -11.39 -14.43 4.63
N SER A 716 -11.08 -14.01 5.86
CA SER A 716 -11.87 -14.26 7.07
C SER A 716 -12.79 -13.10 7.45
N SER A 717 -12.86 -12.03 6.63
CA SER A 717 -13.69 -10.86 6.92
C SER A 717 -15.18 -11.19 6.94
N SER A 718 -15.92 -10.64 7.90
CA SER A 718 -17.37 -10.70 7.95
C SER A 718 -18.02 -9.89 6.81
N ASN A 719 -17.31 -8.90 6.27
CA ASN A 719 -17.76 -8.11 5.13
C ASN A 719 -17.66 -8.91 3.83
N PHE A 720 -18.81 -9.14 3.19
CA PHE A 720 -18.90 -9.91 1.95
C PHE A 720 -17.99 -9.38 0.84
N MET A 721 -17.87 -8.07 0.65
CA MET A 721 -17.05 -7.48 -0.40
C MET A 721 -15.56 -7.74 -0.16
N GLN A 722 -15.09 -7.59 1.08
CA GLN A 722 -13.72 -7.87 1.46
C GLN A 722 -13.41 -9.37 1.35
N ARG A 723 -14.29 -10.22 1.86
CA ARG A 723 -14.13 -11.68 1.75
C ARG A 723 -14.09 -12.14 0.30
N SER A 724 -15.00 -11.66 -0.55
CA SER A 724 -15.01 -11.98 -1.99
C SER A 724 -13.75 -11.47 -2.70
N PHE A 725 -13.19 -10.35 -2.26
CA PHE A 725 -11.90 -9.86 -2.73
C PHE A 725 -10.76 -10.81 -2.31
N GLY A 726 -10.74 -11.22 -1.04
CA GLY A 726 -9.78 -12.21 -0.53
C GLY A 726 -9.84 -13.56 -1.25
N GLU A 727 -11.05 -14.05 -1.56
CA GLU A 727 -11.24 -15.29 -2.34
C GLU A 727 -10.66 -15.18 -3.76
N ARG A 728 -10.84 -14.04 -4.44
CA ARG A 728 -10.20 -13.80 -5.75
C ARG A 728 -8.69 -13.77 -5.67
N ILE A 729 -8.14 -13.13 -4.63
CA ILE A 729 -6.69 -13.15 -4.42
C ILE A 729 -6.20 -14.57 -4.17
N ALA A 730 -6.91 -15.37 -3.38
CA ALA A 730 -6.56 -16.75 -3.09
C ALA A 730 -6.45 -17.63 -4.35
N MET A 731 -7.32 -17.38 -5.34
CA MET A 731 -7.27 -18.06 -6.64
C MET A 731 -6.12 -17.58 -7.52
N ASN A 732 -5.90 -16.26 -7.59
CA ASN A 732 -4.93 -15.67 -8.50
C ASN A 732 -3.48 -15.72 -7.98
N ALA A 733 -3.25 -15.47 -6.68
CA ALA A 733 -1.89 -15.31 -6.14
C ALA A 733 -0.97 -16.52 -6.37
N PRO A 734 -1.40 -17.78 -6.27
CA PRO A 734 -0.54 -18.91 -6.60
C PRO A 734 -0.04 -18.90 -8.03
N ILE A 735 -0.88 -18.51 -8.98
CA ILE A 735 -0.57 -18.50 -10.42
C ILE A 735 0.35 -17.31 -10.74
N GLN A 736 -0.09 -16.10 -10.40
CA GLN A 736 0.64 -14.87 -10.69
C GLN A 736 1.98 -14.82 -9.96
N GLY A 737 2.01 -15.28 -8.69
CA GLY A 737 3.25 -15.33 -7.93
C GLY A 737 4.23 -16.38 -8.47
N THR A 738 3.75 -17.53 -8.94
CA THR A 738 4.60 -18.53 -9.60
C THR A 738 5.17 -17.98 -10.92
N ALA A 739 4.40 -17.22 -11.70
CA ALA A 739 4.91 -16.55 -12.90
C ALA A 739 6.02 -15.55 -12.54
N ALA A 740 5.84 -14.78 -11.45
CA ALA A 740 6.85 -13.86 -10.96
C ALA A 740 8.13 -14.58 -10.48
N ASP A 741 7.99 -15.73 -9.85
CA ASP A 741 9.15 -16.54 -9.44
C ASP A 741 9.90 -17.11 -10.65
N ILE A 742 9.18 -17.60 -11.66
CA ILE A 742 9.77 -18.15 -12.89
C ILE A 742 10.57 -17.06 -13.65
N ILE A 743 10.00 -15.88 -13.85
CA ILE A 743 10.72 -14.81 -14.55
C ILE A 743 11.97 -14.38 -13.77
N LYS A 744 11.93 -14.34 -12.44
CA LYS A 744 13.09 -14.05 -11.59
C LYS A 744 14.19 -15.11 -11.72
N ILE A 745 13.82 -16.38 -11.77
CA ILE A 745 14.77 -17.48 -12.02
C ILE A 745 15.41 -17.31 -13.39
N ALA A 746 14.60 -17.03 -14.41
CA ALA A 746 15.10 -16.78 -15.76
C ALA A 746 16.06 -15.59 -15.81
N MET A 747 15.70 -14.46 -15.17
CA MET A 747 16.57 -13.28 -15.08
C MET A 747 17.93 -13.61 -14.48
N ASN A 748 17.94 -14.28 -13.33
CA ASN A 748 19.18 -14.65 -12.64
C ASN A 748 20.06 -15.57 -13.49
N ARG A 749 19.47 -16.56 -14.17
CA ARG A 749 20.19 -17.51 -15.02
C ARG A 749 20.73 -16.85 -16.29
N VAL A 750 19.91 -16.07 -16.97
CA VAL A 750 20.30 -15.31 -18.16
C VAL A 750 21.45 -14.35 -17.83
N HIS A 751 21.27 -13.54 -16.78
CA HIS A 751 22.28 -12.59 -16.31
C HIS A 751 23.62 -13.30 -15.99
N ARG A 752 23.56 -14.38 -15.21
CA ARG A 752 24.76 -15.16 -14.85
C ARG A 752 25.47 -15.72 -16.08
N ARG A 753 24.74 -16.31 -17.02
CA ARG A 753 25.33 -16.85 -18.25
C ARG A 753 25.98 -15.79 -19.12
N LEU A 754 25.35 -14.61 -19.27
CA LEU A 754 25.96 -13.49 -20.02
C LEU A 754 27.32 -13.09 -19.42
N ILE A 755 27.44 -13.14 -18.08
CA ILE A 755 28.70 -12.81 -17.39
C ILE A 755 29.71 -13.96 -17.48
N ASP A 756 29.31 -15.19 -17.15
CA ASP A 756 30.20 -16.36 -17.08
C ASP A 756 30.76 -16.73 -18.42
N GLU A 757 30.03 -16.53 -19.52
CA GLU A 757 30.50 -16.72 -20.88
C GLU A 757 31.30 -15.52 -21.43
N GLY A 758 31.46 -14.44 -20.62
CA GLY A 758 32.26 -13.27 -20.97
C GLY A 758 31.68 -12.43 -22.10
N LEU A 759 30.35 -12.47 -22.29
CA LEU A 759 29.69 -11.73 -23.35
C LEU A 759 29.64 -10.23 -23.04
N LYS A 760 29.60 -9.42 -24.09
CA LYS A 760 29.45 -7.96 -24.02
C LYS A 760 27.98 -7.55 -23.90
N SER A 761 27.08 -8.47 -24.23
CA SER A 761 25.62 -8.29 -24.16
C SER A 761 25.13 -8.16 -22.73
N ARG A 762 24.11 -7.34 -22.48
CA ARG A 762 23.60 -7.05 -21.13
C ARG A 762 22.09 -7.10 -21.07
N LEU A 763 21.56 -7.68 -19.98
CA LEU A 763 20.14 -7.62 -19.61
C LEU A 763 19.84 -6.21 -19.12
N LEU A 764 18.85 -5.53 -19.74
CA LEU A 764 18.53 -4.14 -19.43
C LEU A 764 17.20 -3.99 -18.68
N LEU A 765 16.14 -4.60 -19.19
CA LEU A 765 14.80 -4.43 -18.68
C LEU A 765 14.09 -5.76 -18.49
N GLN A 766 13.23 -5.79 -17.50
CA GLN A 766 12.19 -6.78 -17.30
C GLN A 766 10.84 -6.05 -17.29
N VAL A 767 9.90 -6.44 -18.16
CA VAL A 767 8.58 -5.84 -18.26
C VAL A 767 7.52 -6.94 -18.31
N HIS A 768 6.78 -7.13 -17.22
CA HIS A 768 5.80 -8.21 -17.05
C HIS A 768 6.44 -9.60 -17.17
N ASP A 769 6.31 -10.24 -18.32
CA ASP A 769 6.86 -11.56 -18.69
C ASP A 769 7.93 -11.49 -19.80
N GLU A 770 8.44 -10.29 -20.08
CA GLU A 770 9.40 -9.93 -21.12
C GLU A 770 10.79 -9.63 -20.54
N LEU A 771 11.84 -10.07 -21.21
CA LEU A 771 13.24 -9.72 -20.96
C LEU A 771 13.84 -9.01 -22.19
N LEU A 772 14.39 -7.81 -21.98
CA LEU A 772 15.05 -7.02 -23.03
C LEU A 772 16.55 -7.02 -22.82
N ILE A 773 17.29 -7.49 -23.82
CA ILE A 773 18.75 -7.56 -23.83
C ILE A 773 19.31 -6.63 -24.91
N GLU A 774 20.35 -5.88 -24.58
CA GLU A 774 21.21 -5.15 -25.51
C GLU A 774 22.34 -6.08 -25.95
N ALA A 775 22.24 -6.60 -27.16
CA ALA A 775 23.15 -7.63 -27.70
C ALA A 775 24.20 -7.07 -28.64
N ALA A 776 25.45 -7.48 -28.44
CA ALA A 776 26.52 -7.21 -29.40
C ALA A 776 26.23 -7.93 -30.74
N PRO A 777 26.55 -7.36 -31.88
CA PRO A 777 26.18 -7.93 -33.20
C PRO A 777 26.68 -9.35 -33.44
N ASP A 778 27.84 -9.67 -32.89
CA ASP A 778 28.50 -10.98 -32.98
C ASP A 778 27.99 -11.99 -31.96
N GLU A 779 27.15 -11.56 -31.01
CA GLU A 779 26.64 -12.39 -29.91
C GLU A 779 25.11 -12.67 -30.02
N VAL A 780 24.41 -12.08 -31.01
CA VAL A 780 22.92 -12.14 -31.10
C VAL A 780 22.40 -13.59 -31.11
N ASP A 781 23.01 -14.49 -31.83
CA ASP A 781 22.57 -15.88 -31.89
C ASP A 781 22.83 -16.63 -30.58
N GLU A 782 23.93 -16.35 -29.88
CA GLU A 782 24.19 -16.92 -28.56
C GLU A 782 23.26 -16.35 -27.52
N VAL A 783 22.96 -15.04 -27.55
CA VAL A 783 21.96 -14.41 -26.66
C VAL A 783 20.57 -15.05 -26.86
N LYS A 784 20.13 -15.27 -28.10
CA LYS A 784 18.84 -15.96 -28.36
C LYS A 784 18.84 -17.38 -27.81
N LYS A 785 19.94 -18.09 -27.94
CA LYS A 785 20.07 -19.46 -27.39
C LYS A 785 20.06 -19.45 -25.87
N ILE A 786 20.75 -18.51 -25.22
CA ILE A 786 20.70 -18.33 -23.77
C ILE A 786 19.27 -18.06 -23.29
N LEU A 787 18.54 -17.15 -23.96
CA LEU A 787 17.15 -16.86 -23.64
C LEU A 787 16.26 -18.09 -23.80
N ASP A 788 16.41 -18.83 -24.90
CA ASP A 788 15.63 -20.05 -25.16
C ASP A 788 15.88 -21.11 -24.08
N GLU A 789 17.13 -21.39 -23.75
CA GLU A 789 17.50 -22.40 -22.77
C GLU A 789 17.08 -22.00 -21.34
N GLU A 790 17.39 -20.78 -20.90
CA GLU A 790 17.20 -20.38 -19.50
C GLU A 790 15.75 -19.96 -19.18
N MET A 791 15.05 -19.32 -20.11
CA MET A 791 13.66 -18.99 -19.90
C MET A 791 12.78 -20.24 -19.98
N LYS A 792 12.95 -21.09 -20.98
CA LYS A 792 12.20 -22.36 -21.06
C LYS A 792 12.54 -23.33 -19.93
N GLY A 793 13.79 -23.34 -19.52
CA GLY A 793 14.29 -24.19 -18.43
C GLY A 793 14.08 -23.63 -17.02
N ALA A 794 13.45 -22.47 -16.86
CA ALA A 794 13.30 -21.82 -15.56
C ALA A 794 12.43 -22.61 -14.55
N ALA A 795 11.49 -23.42 -15.03
CA ALA A 795 10.66 -24.31 -14.22
C ALA A 795 10.35 -25.62 -14.94
N ASP A 796 10.23 -26.69 -14.19
CA ASP A 796 9.76 -28.01 -14.70
C ASP A 796 8.24 -28.10 -14.57
N LEU A 797 7.53 -27.84 -15.65
CA LEU A 797 6.08 -27.89 -15.73
C LEU A 797 5.59 -29.07 -16.57
N SER A 798 4.34 -29.52 -16.36
CA SER A 798 3.68 -30.56 -17.21
C SER A 798 3.46 -30.08 -18.66
N VAL A 799 3.56 -28.79 -18.91
CA VAL A 799 3.55 -28.15 -20.22
C VAL A 799 4.82 -27.32 -20.36
N GLU A 800 5.51 -27.44 -21.49
CA GLU A 800 6.73 -26.70 -21.73
C GLU A 800 6.46 -25.19 -21.71
N LEU A 801 7.37 -24.43 -21.09
CA LEU A 801 7.40 -22.98 -21.23
C LEU A 801 7.88 -22.62 -22.64
N GLU A 802 7.20 -21.71 -23.29
CA GLU A 802 7.57 -21.20 -24.59
C GLU A 802 7.78 -19.70 -24.56
N ILE A 803 8.69 -19.24 -25.40
CA ILE A 803 9.01 -17.82 -25.56
C ILE A 803 8.88 -17.42 -27.03
N ASP A 804 8.50 -16.17 -27.22
CA ASP A 804 8.58 -15.49 -28.52
C ASP A 804 9.77 -14.55 -28.49
N THR A 805 10.74 -14.76 -29.41
CA THR A 805 11.99 -13.97 -29.42
C THR A 805 12.06 -13.13 -30.69
N HIS A 806 12.25 -11.82 -30.49
CA HIS A 806 12.37 -10.86 -31.59
C HIS A 806 13.68 -10.06 -31.49
N THR A 807 14.04 -9.40 -32.59
CA THR A 807 15.20 -8.49 -32.62
C THR A 807 14.81 -7.20 -33.30
N GLY A 808 15.38 -6.09 -32.83
CA GLY A 808 15.09 -4.78 -33.42
C GLY A 808 16.21 -3.76 -33.19
N LYS A 809 16.17 -2.70 -33.98
CA LYS A 809 17.05 -1.53 -33.80
C LYS A 809 16.53 -0.56 -32.74
N ASN A 810 15.34 -0.79 -32.25
CA ASN A 810 14.72 -0.10 -31.14
C ASN A 810 13.74 -1.06 -30.47
N TRP A 811 13.24 -0.69 -29.30
CA TRP A 811 12.35 -1.56 -28.54
C TRP A 811 10.98 -1.79 -29.22
N TYR A 812 10.52 -0.85 -30.07
CA TYR A 812 9.30 -1.04 -30.87
C TYR A 812 9.44 -2.16 -31.90
N GLU A 813 10.58 -2.23 -32.60
CA GLU A 813 10.85 -3.27 -33.59
C GLU A 813 11.16 -4.63 -32.96
N ALA A 814 11.70 -4.63 -31.75
CA ALA A 814 12.06 -5.85 -31.02
C ALA A 814 10.83 -6.54 -30.40
N LYS A 815 9.60 -6.00 -30.56
CA LYS A 815 8.38 -6.61 -29.97
C LYS A 815 7.25 -6.86 -30.96
#